data_228cdd1e07598dfd6064ac9f219b1741
#
_entry.id   228cdd1e07598dfd6064ac9f219b1741
#
_cell.length_a   1.000
_cell.length_b   1.000
_cell.length_c   1.000
_cell.angle_alpha   90.00
_cell.angle_beta   90.00
_cell.angle_gamma   90.00
#
_symmetry.space_group_name_H-M   'P 1'
#
loop_
_entity.id
_entity.type
_entity.pdbx_description
1 polymer ?
#
loop_
_entity_poly.entity_id
_entity_poly.type
_entity_poly.pdbx_seq_one_letter_code
_entity_poly.pdbx_strand_id
1 'polypeptide(L)'
;MKTILLFTVLFFSITSVFGNFSLRVGDPRNSWQTEQGTIVEASLTVAPKGLFMEYGLTLEFSSKGTKWTNVKDTLEVTLDFSLPENAMITDSWLWFGEDTIKAVILDRWTASSIYESIVNRRRDPSVLYKQSATQYQLRVFPMAGNETRKAKITCLVPVNWNKANVTADLPISILKTSATLPSKLTVYTWENSQWKNPTITSDESLQFKKITDANYGECKMVEIPSSKFNENLKIAFDSPLQNGYYFSKFQSADEGFYQLAVSPSSFLNSTATKKVAVLVDYDASNTELKSAEIINILKHEMQNNLSQKDSFNLIFSNLSILRHSEKWVQATHENIESAFQILDNDLSDYSNLSSLLVNGIDFINNNGNDGKILLVSNSSQYYDYKVANKLIDDLLALMKTKIPIHITDYQTLNYRYYMADRFQYYGNSYFYSNLAKLTGGSSQSLENGKTVLELFASAFKYLHGSINSFDFHTKTQNGFCFSRFYLNKDENVAYLNEMILQVGKYKGSLPFEINFSGEYNHELFSEKIEIPASAVPENDATIQTIWAGTFIKSMEKDYSSNDIVAEIIDESINNRILSLYTSFLCLEDTSKWCLTCLPDQFRNEWTDGPIFTTSTSDFNTKSDTVSVYPNPFSTNLNIEIQIADLSEMQDLSVYDLKGSLIYKFDKNQVKSGTSKTITWNGQTQNGSALKPGIYLLVFKTAKTSKTVKLVKQ
;
A
#
# COMPACT_ATOMS: atom_id res chain seq x y z
N MET A 1 -34.86 48.92 -13.19
CA MET A 1 -34.84 47.47 -13.26
C MET A 1 -33.40 47.02 -13.08
N LYS A 2 -33.02 46.52 -11.90
CA LYS A 2 -31.67 46.01 -11.60
C LYS A 2 -31.77 44.49 -11.60
N THR A 3 -31.10 43.88 -12.57
CA THR A 3 -30.99 42.41 -12.70
C THR A 3 -29.91 41.94 -11.75
N ILE A 4 -30.26 41.17 -10.76
CA ILE A 4 -29.34 40.47 -9.83
C ILE A 4 -28.93 39.16 -10.50
N LEU A 5 -27.65 39.02 -10.82
CA LEU A 5 -27.05 37.77 -11.29
C LEU A 5 -26.68 36.94 -10.06
N LEU A 6 -27.37 35.82 -9.88
CA LEU A 6 -27.05 34.84 -8.83
C LEU A 6 -25.93 33.92 -9.33
N PHE A 7 -24.75 34.08 -8.79
CA PHE A 7 -23.65 33.10 -8.99
C PHE A 7 -23.86 31.95 -8.04
N THR A 8 -24.23 30.78 -8.59
CA THR A 8 -24.24 29.52 -7.87
C THR A 8 -22.81 28.96 -7.92
N VAL A 9 -22.10 29.02 -6.81
CA VAL A 9 -20.79 28.35 -6.65
C VAL A 9 -21.06 26.88 -6.41
N LEU A 10 -20.79 26.05 -7.40
CA LEU A 10 -20.73 24.59 -7.23
C LEU A 10 -19.44 24.26 -6.48
N PHE A 11 -19.55 23.86 -5.23
CA PHE A 11 -18.48 23.18 -4.53
C PHE A 11 -18.34 21.76 -5.09
N PHE A 12 -17.37 21.55 -5.97
CA PHE A 12 -16.84 20.22 -6.24
C PHE A 12 -15.95 19.83 -5.06
N SER A 13 -16.44 18.99 -4.18
CA SER A 13 -15.57 18.27 -3.24
C SER A 13 -14.73 17.29 -4.03
N ILE A 14 -13.46 17.64 -4.24
CA ILE A 14 -12.44 16.70 -4.72
C ILE A 14 -12.20 15.74 -3.55
N THR A 15 -12.76 14.55 -3.62
CA THR A 15 -12.35 13.46 -2.73
C THR A 15 -10.97 13.00 -3.20
N SER A 16 -9.93 13.47 -2.52
CA SER A 16 -8.61 12.90 -2.60
C SER A 16 -8.69 11.42 -2.24
N VAL A 17 -8.09 10.57 -3.08
CA VAL A 17 -7.92 9.13 -2.83
C VAL A 17 -6.83 8.96 -1.77
N PHE A 18 -7.07 9.43 -0.55
CA PHE A 18 -6.38 8.99 0.65
C PHE A 18 -7.15 7.81 1.20
N GLY A 19 -6.46 6.75 1.60
CA GLY A 19 -7.07 5.60 2.25
C GLY A 19 -8.06 6.07 3.30
N ASN A 20 -9.32 5.63 3.20
CA ASN A 20 -10.39 6.07 4.10
C ASN A 20 -10.12 5.53 5.51
N PHE A 21 -9.50 6.37 6.34
CA PHE A 21 -9.47 6.15 7.78
C PHE A 21 -10.73 6.73 8.38
N SER A 22 -11.57 5.91 8.98
CA SER A 22 -12.76 6.40 9.67
C SER A 22 -13.15 5.48 10.82
N LEU A 23 -13.62 6.09 11.91
CA LEU A 23 -14.26 5.38 13.00
C LEU A 23 -15.69 5.91 13.13
N ARG A 24 -16.67 5.05 12.90
CA ARG A 24 -18.09 5.38 12.95
C ARG A 24 -18.81 4.53 13.97
N VAL A 25 -19.80 5.12 14.62
CA VAL A 25 -20.71 4.46 15.54
C VAL A 25 -22.13 4.83 15.20
N GLY A 26 -23.06 3.86 15.16
CA GLY A 26 -24.46 4.09 14.87
C GLY A 26 -25.31 2.84 14.95
N ASP A 27 -26.62 2.98 14.82
CA ASP A 27 -27.54 1.86 14.71
C ASP A 27 -27.41 1.22 13.33
N PRO A 28 -27.00 -0.06 13.21
CA PRO A 28 -26.80 -0.71 11.91
C PRO A 28 -28.06 -0.77 11.03
N ARG A 29 -29.25 -0.62 11.61
CA ARG A 29 -30.53 -0.56 10.87
C ARG A 29 -30.75 0.79 10.20
N ASN A 30 -30.03 1.83 10.60
CA ASN A 30 -30.09 3.19 10.11
C ASN A 30 -28.68 3.66 9.71
N SER A 31 -28.07 2.98 8.77
CA SER A 31 -26.67 3.19 8.34
C SER A 31 -26.32 4.63 7.94
N TRP A 32 -27.32 5.45 7.57
CA TRP A 32 -27.16 6.88 7.29
C TRP A 32 -27.12 7.78 8.55
N GLN A 33 -27.39 7.22 9.75
CA GLN A 33 -27.30 7.92 11.03
C GLN A 33 -26.08 7.43 11.82
N THR A 34 -24.89 7.62 11.29
CA THR A 34 -23.65 7.33 12.03
C THR A 34 -22.99 8.63 12.46
N GLU A 35 -22.24 8.56 13.56
CA GLU A 35 -21.41 9.65 14.08
C GLU A 35 -19.98 9.12 14.30
N GLN A 36 -19.04 10.04 14.43
CA GLN A 36 -17.64 9.65 14.69
C GLN A 36 -17.51 9.04 16.09
N GLY A 37 -16.97 7.82 16.16
CA GLY A 37 -16.74 7.12 17.42
C GLY A 37 -15.47 7.59 18.13
N THR A 38 -15.30 7.16 19.37
CA THR A 38 -14.14 7.47 20.21
C THR A 38 -13.37 6.19 20.56
N ILE A 39 -12.04 6.23 20.46
CA ILE A 39 -11.13 5.24 21.05
C ILE A 39 -10.73 5.78 22.42
N VAL A 40 -11.17 5.12 23.49
CA VAL A 40 -10.91 5.58 24.88
C VAL A 40 -9.58 5.06 25.41
N GLU A 41 -9.18 3.84 25.00
CA GLU A 41 -7.89 3.24 25.35
C GLU A 41 -7.26 2.58 24.11
N ALA A 42 -5.93 2.64 24.05
CA ALA A 42 -5.15 1.96 23.03
C ALA A 42 -3.85 1.40 23.62
N SER A 43 -3.54 0.15 23.28
CA SER A 43 -2.26 -0.46 23.57
C SER A 43 -1.75 -1.27 22.40
N LEU A 44 -0.44 -1.39 22.29
CA LEU A 44 0.25 -2.09 21.21
C LEU A 44 1.32 -3.01 21.79
N THR A 45 1.23 -4.29 21.49
CA THR A 45 2.36 -5.21 21.69
C THR A 45 3.17 -5.29 20.41
N VAL A 46 4.51 -5.24 20.50
CA VAL A 46 5.43 -5.32 19.39
C VAL A 46 6.44 -6.43 19.61
N ALA A 47 6.50 -7.39 18.71
CA ALA A 47 7.46 -8.48 18.73
C ALA A 47 8.17 -8.61 17.37
N PRO A 48 9.50 -8.41 17.29
CA PRO A 48 10.23 -8.65 16.06
C PRO A 48 10.14 -10.10 15.60
N LYS A 49 9.85 -10.30 14.31
CA LYS A 49 9.71 -11.59 13.64
C LYS A 49 10.58 -11.66 12.36
N GLY A 50 11.78 -11.13 12.44
CA GLY A 50 12.72 -11.10 11.32
C GLY A 50 12.39 -10.00 10.30
N LEU A 51 11.88 -10.37 9.14
CA LEU A 51 11.51 -9.41 8.10
C LEU A 51 10.19 -8.68 8.37
N PHE A 52 9.53 -9.00 9.48
CA PHE A 52 8.28 -8.38 9.94
C PHE A 52 8.36 -8.07 11.45
N MET A 53 7.50 -7.18 11.90
CA MET A 53 7.13 -7.05 13.33
C MET A 53 5.68 -7.50 13.52
N GLU A 54 5.46 -8.32 14.52
CA GLU A 54 4.11 -8.68 14.94
C GLU A 54 3.57 -7.60 15.85
N TYR A 55 2.44 -7.02 15.46
CA TYR A 55 1.69 -6.04 16.22
C TYR A 55 0.42 -6.67 16.77
N GLY A 56 0.19 -6.49 18.06
CA GLY A 56 -1.10 -6.78 18.69
C GLY A 56 -1.74 -5.47 19.13
N LEU A 57 -2.49 -4.83 18.24
CA LEU A 57 -3.16 -3.55 18.49
C LEU A 57 -4.49 -3.81 19.20
N THR A 58 -4.59 -3.39 20.46
CA THR A 58 -5.81 -3.45 21.26
C THR A 58 -6.43 -2.06 21.34
N LEU A 59 -7.71 -1.97 21.00
CA LEU A 59 -8.49 -0.73 20.96
C LEU A 59 -9.76 -0.91 21.80
N GLU A 60 -10.10 0.09 22.58
CA GLU A 60 -11.38 0.15 23.31
C GLU A 60 -12.23 1.27 22.73
N PHE A 61 -13.35 0.90 22.15
CA PHE A 61 -14.27 1.79 21.45
C PHE A 61 -15.41 2.26 22.36
N SER A 62 -15.87 3.49 22.14
CA SER A 62 -16.99 4.10 22.84
C SER A 62 -17.79 5.01 21.92
N SER A 63 -19.07 5.18 22.22
CA SER A 63 -19.94 6.20 21.62
C SER A 63 -19.85 7.56 22.29
N LYS A 64 -18.89 7.75 23.23
CA LYS A 64 -18.71 9.01 23.96
C LYS A 64 -18.52 10.18 22.97
N GLY A 65 -19.28 11.24 23.19
CA GLY A 65 -19.27 12.44 22.34
C GLY A 65 -20.30 12.42 21.22
N THR A 66 -21.02 11.31 21.03
CA THR A 66 -22.13 11.19 20.08
C THR A 66 -23.51 11.42 20.77
N LYS A 67 -24.59 11.45 19.99
CA LYS A 67 -25.97 11.45 20.51
C LYS A 67 -26.38 10.14 21.17
N TRP A 68 -25.63 9.06 20.95
CA TRP A 68 -25.92 7.72 21.44
C TRP A 68 -25.37 7.52 22.85
N THR A 69 -26.21 7.78 23.87
CA THR A 69 -25.80 7.74 25.28
C THR A 69 -26.62 6.79 26.13
N ASN A 70 -27.64 6.16 25.54
CA ASN A 70 -28.58 5.37 26.29
C ASN A 70 -28.16 3.88 26.31
N VAL A 71 -28.33 3.21 27.46
CA VAL A 71 -28.12 1.77 27.59
C VAL A 71 -28.97 0.92 26.64
N LYS A 72 -30.10 1.47 26.17
CA LYS A 72 -30.99 0.80 25.22
C LYS A 72 -30.54 0.95 23.75
N ASP A 73 -29.59 1.83 23.48
CA ASP A 73 -29.02 1.97 22.15
C ASP A 73 -28.25 0.68 21.80
N THR A 74 -28.43 0.20 20.59
CA THR A 74 -27.76 -1.00 20.09
C THR A 74 -26.95 -0.60 18.88
N LEU A 75 -25.67 -0.37 19.10
CA LEU A 75 -24.79 0.29 18.14
C LEU A 75 -23.81 -0.70 17.49
N GLU A 76 -23.44 -0.41 16.27
CA GLU A 76 -22.30 -1.00 15.58
C GLU A 76 -21.15 0.00 15.53
N VAL A 77 -19.97 -0.48 15.86
CA VAL A 77 -18.70 0.23 15.63
C VAL A 77 -18.14 -0.22 14.27
N THR A 78 -17.82 0.69 13.40
CA THR A 78 -17.15 0.43 12.13
C THR A 78 -15.85 1.21 12.07
N LEU A 79 -14.72 0.50 12.03
CA LEU A 79 -13.39 1.07 11.87
C LEU A 79 -12.85 0.71 10.48
N ASP A 80 -12.68 1.70 9.61
CA ASP A 80 -11.95 1.59 8.35
C ASP A 80 -10.53 2.07 8.56
N PHE A 81 -9.55 1.26 8.19
CA PHE A 81 -8.14 1.56 8.39
C PHE A 81 -7.26 0.96 7.31
N SER A 82 -6.04 1.48 7.21
CA SER A 82 -5.02 0.97 6.30
C SER A 82 -3.81 0.44 7.07
N LEU A 83 -3.17 -0.57 6.52
CA LEU A 83 -1.87 -1.06 6.94
C LEU A 83 -0.87 -0.88 5.78
N PRO A 84 0.44 -0.85 6.07
CA PRO A 84 1.46 -0.81 5.03
C PRO A 84 1.27 -1.91 3.98
N GLU A 85 1.71 -1.67 2.76
CA GLU A 85 1.77 -2.72 1.75
C GLU A 85 2.59 -3.91 2.28
N ASN A 86 2.16 -5.11 1.98
CA ASN A 86 2.71 -6.35 2.53
C ASN A 86 2.39 -6.66 4.01
N ALA A 87 1.65 -5.83 4.74
CA ALA A 87 1.13 -6.24 6.04
C ALA A 87 0.13 -7.41 5.93
N MET A 88 0.06 -8.25 6.94
CA MET A 88 -0.77 -9.46 6.99
C MET A 88 -1.51 -9.49 8.32
N ILE A 89 -2.82 -9.57 8.32
CA ILE A 89 -3.58 -9.76 9.56
C ILE A 89 -3.68 -11.26 9.82
N THR A 90 -3.33 -11.67 11.03
CA THR A 90 -3.21 -13.08 11.44
C THR A 90 -4.20 -13.47 12.53
N ASP A 91 -4.79 -12.51 13.24
CA ASP A 91 -5.81 -12.78 14.26
C ASP A 91 -6.68 -11.54 14.56
N SER A 92 -7.87 -11.81 15.12
CA SER A 92 -8.77 -10.79 15.67
C SER A 92 -9.46 -11.34 16.91
N TRP A 93 -9.52 -10.54 17.99
CA TRP A 93 -10.17 -10.92 19.24
C TRP A 93 -11.19 -9.86 19.62
N LEU A 94 -12.25 -10.32 20.28
CA LEU A 94 -13.28 -9.46 20.88
C LEU A 94 -13.41 -9.80 22.36
N TRP A 95 -13.51 -8.78 23.21
CA TRP A 95 -13.83 -8.96 24.63
C TRP A 95 -15.32 -8.78 24.86
N PHE A 96 -15.88 -9.73 25.59
CA PHE A 96 -17.24 -9.68 26.10
C PHE A 96 -17.19 -9.78 27.63
N GLY A 97 -17.31 -8.63 28.31
CA GLY A 97 -17.00 -8.56 29.75
C GLY A 97 -15.53 -8.92 30.00
N GLU A 98 -15.31 -9.96 30.81
CA GLU A 98 -13.98 -10.50 31.12
C GLU A 98 -13.55 -11.60 30.11
N ASP A 99 -14.48 -12.16 29.34
CA ASP A 99 -14.23 -13.25 28.42
C ASP A 99 -13.61 -12.73 27.12
N THR A 100 -12.70 -13.53 26.56
CA THR A 100 -12.03 -13.24 25.28
C THR A 100 -12.47 -14.23 24.23
N ILE A 101 -13.07 -13.74 23.16
CA ILE A 101 -13.47 -14.51 21.99
C ILE A 101 -12.43 -14.33 20.89
N LYS A 102 -11.80 -15.44 20.48
CA LYS A 102 -10.89 -15.46 19.32
C LYS A 102 -11.69 -15.70 18.04
N ALA A 103 -11.36 -14.97 17.01
CA ALA A 103 -12.01 -15.14 15.71
C ALA A 103 -11.73 -16.50 15.09
N VAL A 104 -12.72 -17.04 14.39
CA VAL A 104 -12.52 -18.07 13.37
C VAL A 104 -12.28 -17.38 12.02
N ILE A 105 -11.48 -17.99 11.16
CA ILE A 105 -11.30 -17.51 9.79
C ILE A 105 -12.16 -18.35 8.88
N LEU A 106 -12.95 -17.70 8.03
CA LEU A 106 -13.90 -18.32 7.11
C LEU A 106 -13.78 -17.65 5.75
N ASP A 107 -14.32 -18.31 4.73
CA ASP A 107 -14.57 -17.59 3.49
C ASP A 107 -15.48 -16.37 3.73
N ARG A 108 -15.28 -15.33 2.93
CA ARG A 108 -15.91 -14.03 3.13
C ARG A 108 -17.43 -14.06 3.07
N TRP A 109 -18.00 -14.88 2.19
CA TRP A 109 -19.46 -14.96 1.97
C TRP A 109 -20.16 -15.63 3.15
N THR A 110 -19.60 -16.76 3.62
CA THR A 110 -20.10 -17.45 4.84
C THR A 110 -19.98 -16.52 6.04
N ALA A 111 -18.85 -15.87 6.26
CA ALA A 111 -18.65 -14.94 7.37
C ALA A 111 -19.66 -13.79 7.32
N SER A 112 -19.86 -13.16 6.17
CA SER A 112 -20.81 -12.07 6.00
C SER A 112 -22.26 -12.53 6.25
N SER A 113 -22.66 -13.68 5.72
CA SER A 113 -24.02 -14.24 5.92
C SER A 113 -24.28 -14.51 7.40
N ILE A 114 -23.31 -15.10 8.12
CA ILE A 114 -23.43 -15.35 9.56
C ILE A 114 -23.51 -14.01 10.31
N TYR A 115 -22.62 -13.06 10.04
CA TYR A 115 -22.58 -11.75 10.68
C TYR A 115 -23.93 -11.04 10.54
N GLU A 116 -24.44 -10.86 9.33
CA GLU A 116 -25.69 -10.15 9.07
C GLU A 116 -26.91 -10.85 9.73
N SER A 117 -26.93 -12.20 9.74
CA SER A 117 -28.00 -12.93 10.41
C SER A 117 -27.98 -12.76 11.92
N ILE A 118 -26.80 -12.57 12.52
CA ILE A 118 -26.61 -12.34 13.96
C ILE A 118 -26.98 -10.90 14.32
N VAL A 119 -26.53 -9.90 13.57
CA VAL A 119 -26.90 -8.49 13.74
C VAL A 119 -28.41 -8.33 13.74
N ASN A 120 -29.10 -8.99 12.80
CA ASN A 120 -30.57 -9.01 12.76
C ASN A 120 -31.23 -9.63 14.00
N ARG A 121 -30.55 -10.52 14.72
CA ARG A 121 -31.02 -11.17 15.96
C ARG A 121 -30.50 -10.47 17.24
N ARG A 122 -29.76 -9.37 17.12
CA ARG A 122 -29.16 -8.58 18.22
C ARG A 122 -28.24 -9.40 19.14
N ARG A 123 -27.31 -10.16 18.58
CA ARG A 123 -26.27 -10.91 19.29
C ARG A 123 -24.90 -10.31 18.99
N ASP A 124 -23.85 -10.81 19.65
CA ASP A 124 -22.52 -10.21 19.71
C ASP A 124 -21.53 -10.81 18.70
N PRO A 125 -21.42 -10.31 17.44
CA PRO A 125 -20.32 -10.67 16.56
C PRO A 125 -19.34 -9.52 16.37
N SER A 126 -18.09 -9.84 16.00
CA SER A 126 -17.24 -8.91 15.25
C SER A 126 -16.74 -9.58 13.98
N VAL A 127 -16.56 -8.79 12.93
CA VAL A 127 -16.02 -9.27 11.66
C VAL A 127 -14.95 -8.32 11.15
N LEU A 128 -13.87 -8.89 10.63
CA LEU A 128 -12.75 -8.17 10.08
C LEU A 128 -12.53 -8.60 8.63
N TYR A 129 -12.61 -7.63 7.73
CA TYR A 129 -12.47 -7.80 6.28
C TYR A 129 -11.20 -7.13 5.76
N LYS A 130 -10.60 -7.73 4.72
CA LYS A 130 -9.65 -7.06 3.82
C LYS A 130 -10.41 -6.54 2.62
N GLN A 131 -10.31 -5.25 2.32
CA GLN A 131 -11.05 -4.59 1.23
C GLN A 131 -10.18 -4.36 -0.01
N SER A 132 -8.89 -4.13 0.18
CA SER A 132 -7.90 -3.99 -0.91
C SER A 132 -6.53 -4.46 -0.43
N ALA A 133 -5.50 -4.22 -1.21
CA ALA A 133 -4.12 -4.56 -0.84
C ALA A 133 -3.70 -3.99 0.53
N THR A 134 -4.21 -2.81 0.89
CA THR A 134 -3.84 -2.07 2.11
C THR A 134 -5.00 -1.69 3.01
N GLN A 135 -6.25 -1.80 2.54
CA GLN A 135 -7.44 -1.34 3.28
C GLN A 135 -8.18 -2.48 3.96
N TYR A 136 -8.63 -2.22 5.18
CA TYR A 136 -9.32 -3.17 6.05
C TYR A 136 -10.50 -2.51 6.75
N GLN A 137 -11.49 -3.32 7.14
CA GLN A 137 -12.65 -2.87 7.91
C GLN A 137 -12.93 -3.84 9.06
N LEU A 138 -12.96 -3.32 10.28
CA LEU A 138 -13.43 -4.03 11.47
C LEU A 138 -14.84 -3.52 11.83
N ARG A 139 -15.78 -4.45 11.96
CA ARG A 139 -17.14 -4.17 12.47
C ARG A 139 -17.33 -4.90 13.78
N VAL A 140 -17.85 -4.23 14.79
CA VAL A 140 -18.10 -4.77 16.13
C VAL A 140 -19.53 -4.45 16.56
N PHE A 141 -20.31 -5.45 16.92
CA PHE A 141 -21.72 -5.33 17.31
C PHE A 141 -22.07 -6.33 18.44
N PRO A 142 -23.00 -6.01 19.35
CA PRO A 142 -23.51 -4.68 19.66
C PRO A 142 -22.62 -3.96 20.69
N MET A 143 -22.78 -2.64 20.73
CA MET A 143 -22.28 -1.81 21.82
C MET A 143 -23.45 -0.97 22.34
N ALA A 144 -23.71 -0.97 23.65
CA ALA A 144 -24.70 -0.04 24.22
C ALA A 144 -24.14 1.39 24.26
N GLY A 145 -25.02 2.40 24.21
CA GLY A 145 -24.59 3.80 24.11
C GLY A 145 -23.82 4.33 25.33
N ASN A 146 -23.83 3.60 26.46
CA ASN A 146 -23.08 3.94 27.68
C ASN A 146 -21.95 2.94 28.01
N GLU A 147 -21.67 1.99 27.09
CA GLU A 147 -20.66 0.96 27.26
C GLU A 147 -19.45 1.18 26.34
N THR A 148 -18.43 0.37 26.58
CA THR A 148 -17.28 0.25 25.69
C THR A 148 -17.19 -1.16 25.09
N ARG A 149 -16.49 -1.29 23.98
CA ARG A 149 -16.13 -2.58 23.38
C ARG A 149 -14.66 -2.63 23.07
N LYS A 150 -14.02 -3.71 23.51
CA LYS A 150 -12.58 -3.92 23.36
C LYS A 150 -12.33 -4.97 22.29
N ALA A 151 -11.49 -4.62 21.31
CA ALA A 151 -11.06 -5.54 20.27
C ALA A 151 -9.54 -5.48 20.09
N LYS A 152 -8.94 -6.60 19.63
CA LYS A 152 -7.53 -6.69 19.29
C LYS A 152 -7.39 -7.18 17.86
N ILE A 153 -6.50 -6.54 17.12
CA ILE A 153 -6.06 -6.97 15.80
C ILE A 153 -4.60 -7.39 15.92
N THR A 154 -4.26 -8.61 15.48
CA THR A 154 -2.89 -9.07 15.40
C THR A 154 -2.47 -9.07 13.93
N CYS A 155 -1.36 -8.42 13.63
CA CYS A 155 -0.85 -8.34 12.26
C CYS A 155 0.68 -8.38 12.23
N LEU A 156 1.21 -8.90 11.12
CA LEU A 156 2.61 -8.81 10.75
C LEU A 156 2.76 -7.59 9.83
N VAL A 157 3.57 -6.62 10.24
CA VAL A 157 3.90 -5.44 9.44
C VAL A 157 5.32 -5.56 8.90
N PRO A 158 5.57 -5.23 7.62
CA PRO A 158 6.91 -5.26 7.05
C PRO A 158 7.80 -4.24 7.76
N VAL A 159 9.09 -4.54 7.85
CA VAL A 159 10.06 -3.67 8.49
C VAL A 159 11.06 -3.09 7.51
N ASN A 160 11.56 -1.91 7.82
CA ASN A 160 12.65 -1.28 7.09
C ASN A 160 13.99 -1.68 7.72
N TRP A 161 14.82 -2.38 6.96
CA TRP A 161 16.14 -2.82 7.37
C TRP A 161 17.22 -1.85 6.93
N ASN A 162 18.12 -1.52 7.84
CA ASN A 162 19.43 -0.97 7.49
C ASN A 162 20.53 -1.64 8.33
N LYS A 163 21.78 -1.25 8.13
CA LYS A 163 22.93 -1.86 8.85
C LYS A 163 22.91 -1.58 10.35
N ALA A 164 22.34 -0.46 10.77
CA ALA A 164 22.36 -0.02 12.18
C ALA A 164 21.12 -0.51 12.93
N ASN A 165 19.95 -0.43 12.30
CA ASN A 165 18.69 -0.73 12.96
C ASN A 165 17.65 -1.34 12.01
N VAL A 166 16.59 -1.85 12.61
CA VAL A 166 15.36 -2.33 11.94
C VAL A 166 14.20 -1.56 12.51
N THR A 167 13.41 -0.92 11.65
CA THR A 167 12.33 0.00 12.05
C THR A 167 10.98 -0.42 11.50
N ALA A 168 9.91 -0.08 12.23
CA ALA A 168 8.53 -0.19 11.74
C ALA A 168 7.69 1.01 12.21
N ASP A 169 6.72 1.42 11.38
CA ASP A 169 5.83 2.53 11.67
C ASP A 169 4.81 2.14 12.75
N LEU A 170 4.55 3.03 13.70
CA LEU A 170 3.49 2.84 14.68
C LEU A 170 2.12 3.20 14.06
N PRO A 171 1.03 2.50 14.42
CA PRO A 171 -0.29 2.66 13.79
C PRO A 171 -1.04 3.91 14.30
N ILE A 172 -0.37 5.07 14.29
CA ILE A 172 -0.92 6.34 14.82
C ILE A 172 -2.12 6.84 14.00
N SER A 173 -2.10 6.62 12.68
CA SER A 173 -3.21 6.97 11.79
C SER A 173 -4.54 6.33 12.21
N ILE A 174 -4.50 5.10 12.74
CA ILE A 174 -5.70 4.42 13.27
C ILE A 174 -6.24 5.18 14.50
N LEU A 175 -5.39 5.65 15.40
CA LEU A 175 -5.81 6.38 16.59
C LEU A 175 -6.40 7.76 16.25
N LYS A 176 -5.91 8.37 15.17
CA LYS A 176 -6.40 9.66 14.68
C LYS A 176 -7.82 9.61 14.08
N THR A 177 -8.39 8.41 13.86
CA THR A 177 -9.80 8.25 13.46
C THR A 177 -10.77 8.60 14.57
N SER A 178 -10.32 8.60 15.82
CA SER A 178 -11.11 8.86 17.01
C SER A 178 -11.59 10.31 17.09
N ALA A 179 -12.87 10.53 17.42
CA ALA A 179 -13.44 11.87 17.65
C ALA A 179 -12.69 12.64 18.74
N THR A 180 -12.26 11.93 19.78
CA THR A 180 -11.36 12.41 20.82
C THR A 180 -10.20 11.42 20.92
N LEU A 181 -8.98 11.90 20.75
CA LEU A 181 -7.81 11.04 20.84
C LEU A 181 -7.70 10.34 22.20
N PRO A 182 -7.29 9.08 22.26
CA PRO A 182 -6.96 8.44 23.52
C PRO A 182 -5.82 9.23 24.20
N SER A 183 -5.79 9.27 25.51
CA SER A 183 -4.82 10.08 26.28
C SER A 183 -3.37 9.68 25.95
N LYS A 184 -3.15 8.41 25.66
CA LYS A 184 -1.85 7.83 25.30
C LYS A 184 -2.02 6.56 24.48
N LEU A 185 -0.94 6.14 23.81
CA LEU A 185 -0.71 4.79 23.31
C LEU A 185 0.34 4.13 24.24
N THR A 186 0.02 2.98 24.82
CA THR A 186 0.97 2.19 25.59
C THR A 186 1.56 1.10 24.72
N VAL A 187 2.89 1.12 24.53
CA VAL A 187 3.61 0.16 23.68
C VAL A 187 4.42 -0.78 24.56
N TYR A 188 4.22 -2.08 24.38
CA TYR A 188 4.95 -3.15 25.05
C TYR A 188 5.82 -3.93 24.08
N THR A 189 7.03 -4.29 24.49
CA THR A 189 7.94 -5.10 23.68
C THR A 189 8.88 -5.93 24.55
N TRP A 190 9.53 -6.92 23.94
CA TRP A 190 10.46 -7.82 24.59
C TRP A 190 11.80 -7.83 23.86
N GLU A 191 12.88 -7.85 24.64
CA GLU A 191 14.22 -8.08 24.11
C GLU A 191 14.58 -9.57 24.17
N ASN A 192 15.42 -9.99 23.26
CA ASN A 192 16.02 -11.31 23.25
C ASN A 192 17.48 -11.24 22.80
N SER A 193 18.12 -12.38 22.54
CA SER A 193 19.54 -12.43 22.15
C SER A 193 19.85 -11.69 20.85
N GLN A 194 18.88 -11.61 19.92
CA GLN A 194 19.03 -10.96 18.61
C GLN A 194 18.45 -9.56 18.54
N TRP A 195 17.30 -9.33 19.18
CA TRP A 195 16.56 -8.07 19.12
C TRP A 195 16.71 -7.28 20.40
N LYS A 196 17.50 -6.22 20.35
CA LYS A 196 17.93 -5.42 21.51
C LYS A 196 17.60 -3.94 21.31
N ASN A 197 17.65 -3.21 22.43
CA ASN A 197 17.59 -1.76 22.49
C ASN A 197 16.39 -1.15 21.72
N PRO A 198 15.14 -1.50 22.08
CA PRO A 198 13.98 -0.86 21.48
C PRO A 198 13.98 0.64 21.79
N THR A 199 13.75 1.46 20.74
CA THR A 199 13.68 2.92 20.82
C THR A 199 12.54 3.46 19.98
N ILE A 200 12.09 4.69 20.26
CA ILE A 200 11.21 5.47 19.38
C ILE A 200 12.10 6.47 18.65
N THR A 201 12.27 6.28 17.33
CA THR A 201 13.32 7.01 16.57
C THR A 201 13.03 8.49 16.35
N SER A 202 11.77 8.91 16.38
CA SER A 202 11.35 10.28 16.05
C SER A 202 11.28 11.20 17.25
N ASP A 203 11.45 10.69 18.47
CA ASP A 203 11.38 11.48 19.71
C ASP A 203 12.20 10.84 20.82
N GLU A 204 13.41 11.36 21.06
CA GLU A 204 14.34 10.87 22.07
C GLU A 204 13.82 10.99 23.53
N SER A 205 12.78 11.78 23.77
CA SER A 205 12.16 11.88 25.10
C SER A 205 11.30 10.66 25.44
N LEU A 206 10.91 9.85 24.44
CA LEU A 206 10.13 8.63 24.58
C LEU A 206 11.06 7.44 24.80
N GLN A 207 11.27 7.05 26.04
CA GLN A 207 12.18 5.97 26.39
C GLN A 207 11.46 4.77 26.97
N PHE A 208 11.85 3.57 26.52
CA PHE A 208 11.35 2.32 27.07
C PHE A 208 11.87 2.08 28.49
N LYS A 209 10.97 1.68 29.38
CA LYS A 209 11.28 1.30 30.78
C LYS A 209 11.04 -0.20 30.95
N LYS A 210 11.92 -0.88 31.67
CA LYS A 210 11.68 -2.28 32.07
C LYS A 210 10.59 -2.30 33.15
N ILE A 211 9.57 -3.11 32.97
CA ILE A 211 8.46 -3.30 33.90
C ILE A 211 8.12 -4.78 34.04
N THR A 212 7.31 -5.12 35.06
CA THR A 212 6.60 -6.39 35.17
C THR A 212 5.11 -6.10 35.08
N ASP A 213 4.50 -6.49 33.95
CA ASP A 213 3.08 -6.31 33.71
C ASP A 213 2.29 -7.57 34.10
N ALA A 214 1.04 -7.40 34.58
CA ALA A 214 0.22 -8.51 34.99
C ALA A 214 -0.16 -9.48 33.86
N ASN A 215 -0.31 -8.96 32.63
CA ASN A 215 -0.72 -9.73 31.47
C ASN A 215 0.47 -10.19 30.61
N TYR A 216 1.57 -9.42 30.62
CA TYR A 216 2.70 -9.58 29.71
C TYR A 216 4.00 -10.03 30.39
N GLY A 217 4.03 -10.11 31.72
CA GLY A 217 5.21 -10.45 32.49
C GLY A 217 6.33 -9.40 32.39
N GLU A 218 7.58 -9.85 32.46
CA GLU A 218 8.73 -8.93 32.25
C GLU A 218 8.79 -8.45 30.81
N CYS A 219 8.69 -7.14 30.61
CA CYS A 219 8.74 -6.50 29.29
C CYS A 219 9.33 -5.08 29.37
N LYS A 220 9.55 -4.47 28.21
CA LYS A 220 9.81 -3.05 28.09
C LYS A 220 8.55 -2.31 27.66
N MET A 221 8.28 -1.17 28.26
CA MET A 221 7.10 -0.37 28.01
C MET A 221 7.44 1.10 27.82
N VAL A 222 6.76 1.75 26.86
CA VAL A 222 6.74 3.20 26.71
C VAL A 222 5.31 3.69 26.57
N GLU A 223 5.02 4.84 27.19
CA GLU A 223 3.76 5.55 27.03
C GLU A 223 3.97 6.76 26.11
N ILE A 224 3.23 6.82 25.03
CA ILE A 224 3.26 7.90 24.06
C ILE A 224 2.02 8.75 24.28
N PRO A 225 2.11 9.96 24.84
CA PRO A 225 0.94 10.83 25.07
C PRO A 225 0.37 11.34 23.75
N SER A 226 -0.93 11.59 23.69
CA SER A 226 -1.62 12.05 22.47
C SER A 226 -1.05 13.32 21.86
N SER A 227 -0.46 14.20 22.69
CA SER A 227 0.21 15.42 22.22
C SER A 227 1.42 15.15 21.32
N LYS A 228 1.93 13.92 21.31
CA LYS A 228 3.08 13.47 20.49
C LYS A 228 2.66 12.58 19.30
N PHE A 229 1.38 12.36 19.09
CA PHE A 229 0.92 11.55 17.96
C PHE A 229 1.23 12.24 16.64
N ASN A 230 2.21 11.73 15.93
CA ASN A 230 2.53 12.08 14.56
C ASN A 230 2.74 10.82 13.73
N GLU A 231 2.63 10.92 12.42
CA GLU A 231 2.68 9.78 11.50
C GLU A 231 4.10 9.22 11.29
N ASN A 232 5.11 9.95 11.77
CA ASN A 232 6.51 9.57 11.63
C ASN A 232 7.04 8.78 12.83
N LEU A 233 6.19 8.45 13.81
CA LEU A 233 6.61 7.65 14.96
C LEU A 233 6.91 6.22 14.54
N LYS A 234 8.16 5.80 14.75
CA LYS A 234 8.64 4.45 14.44
C LYS A 234 9.26 3.81 15.68
N ILE A 235 9.01 2.52 15.85
CA ILE A 235 9.80 1.70 16.77
C ILE A 235 11.03 1.17 16.02
N ALA A 236 12.16 1.15 16.69
CA ALA A 236 13.40 0.62 16.17
C ALA A 236 14.04 -0.37 17.13
N PHE A 237 14.76 -1.34 16.59
CA PHE A 237 15.66 -2.24 17.29
C PHE A 237 17.03 -2.18 16.63
N ASP A 238 18.09 -2.49 17.38
CA ASP A 238 19.41 -2.72 16.80
C ASP A 238 19.32 -3.79 15.71
N SER A 239 20.05 -3.58 14.63
CA SER A 239 20.06 -4.54 13.52
C SER A 239 20.70 -5.87 13.95
N PRO A 240 20.01 -7.02 13.83
CA PRO A 240 20.55 -8.32 14.20
C PRO A 240 21.47 -8.91 13.12
N LEU A 241 21.97 -8.11 12.18
CA LEU A 241 22.90 -8.57 11.15
C LEU A 241 24.18 -9.11 11.75
N GLN A 242 24.56 -10.30 11.34
CA GLN A 242 25.86 -10.91 11.63
C GLN A 242 26.61 -11.12 10.32
N ASN A 243 27.83 -10.62 10.22
CA ASN A 243 28.64 -10.73 9.00
C ASN A 243 27.90 -10.28 7.72
N GLY A 244 27.04 -9.24 7.82
CA GLY A 244 26.31 -8.69 6.68
C GLY A 244 25.03 -9.41 6.29
N TYR A 245 24.61 -10.43 7.02
CA TYR A 245 23.33 -11.12 6.79
C TYR A 245 22.57 -11.39 8.09
N TYR A 246 21.26 -11.60 7.97
CA TYR A 246 20.38 -12.20 8.96
C TYR A 246 19.67 -13.39 8.30
N PHE A 247 19.62 -14.52 8.99
CA PHE A 247 18.94 -15.72 8.51
C PHE A 247 18.19 -16.39 9.65
N SER A 248 16.96 -16.80 9.39
CA SER A 248 16.22 -17.68 10.27
C SER A 248 15.38 -18.67 9.47
N LYS A 249 15.07 -19.81 10.09
CA LYS A 249 14.36 -20.91 9.44
C LYS A 249 13.32 -21.54 10.37
N PHE A 250 12.34 -22.19 9.74
CA PHE A 250 11.39 -23.08 10.39
C PHE A 250 11.33 -24.39 9.61
N GLN A 251 11.37 -25.51 10.31
CA GLN A 251 11.23 -26.84 9.71
C GLN A 251 9.86 -27.40 10.08
N SER A 252 8.99 -27.57 9.10
CA SER A 252 7.79 -28.40 9.17
C SER A 252 8.14 -29.85 8.80
N ALA A 253 7.20 -30.78 8.91
CA ALA A 253 7.46 -32.21 8.68
C ALA A 253 8.10 -32.50 7.32
N ASP A 254 7.58 -31.89 6.25
CA ASP A 254 7.97 -32.20 4.87
C ASP A 254 8.78 -31.10 4.18
N GLU A 255 8.72 -29.86 4.67
CA GLU A 255 9.33 -28.69 4.05
C GLU A 255 9.94 -27.76 5.09
N GLY A 256 10.99 -27.06 4.71
CA GLY A 256 11.54 -25.96 5.48
C GLY A 256 11.13 -24.62 4.89
N PHE A 257 11.00 -23.63 5.76
CA PHE A 257 10.78 -22.23 5.42
C PHE A 257 11.95 -21.40 5.91
N TYR A 258 12.31 -20.36 5.19
CA TYR A 258 13.36 -19.44 5.61
C TYR A 258 13.01 -18.00 5.32
N GLN A 259 13.63 -17.11 6.07
CA GLN A 259 13.70 -15.69 5.80
C GLN A 259 15.13 -15.20 5.89
N LEU A 260 15.47 -14.24 5.04
CA LEU A 260 16.83 -13.81 4.79
C LEU A 260 16.87 -12.30 4.54
N ALA A 261 17.78 -11.61 5.23
CA ALA A 261 18.19 -10.25 4.90
C ALA A 261 19.68 -10.23 4.61
N VAL A 262 20.10 -9.67 3.48
CA VAL A 262 21.51 -9.56 3.08
C VAL A 262 21.83 -8.11 2.74
N SER A 263 22.95 -7.62 3.27
CA SER A 263 23.50 -6.31 2.94
C SER A 263 24.57 -6.42 1.86
N PRO A 264 24.33 -6.09 0.59
CA PRO A 264 25.33 -6.17 -0.47
C PRO A 264 26.61 -5.39 -0.16
N SER A 265 26.47 -4.23 0.44
CA SER A 265 27.61 -3.37 0.83
C SER A 265 28.49 -3.94 1.98
N SER A 266 28.13 -5.07 2.56
CA SER A 266 28.97 -5.78 3.50
C SER A 266 29.96 -6.73 2.82
N PHE A 267 29.72 -7.07 1.58
CA PHE A 267 30.53 -8.00 0.77
C PHE A 267 31.24 -7.31 -0.39
N LEU A 268 30.63 -6.27 -0.95
CA LEU A 268 31.20 -5.50 -2.03
C LEU A 268 31.96 -4.30 -1.46
N ASN A 269 33.26 -4.25 -1.65
CA ASN A 269 34.09 -3.14 -1.20
C ASN A 269 33.78 -1.86 -2.00
N SER A 270 32.98 -0.98 -1.43
CA SER A 270 32.73 0.35 -1.99
C SER A 270 33.71 1.36 -1.35
N THR A 271 34.91 1.46 -1.90
CA THR A 271 35.85 2.54 -1.57
C THR A 271 35.61 3.77 -2.46
N ALA A 272 34.74 3.68 -3.44
CA ALA A 272 34.48 4.77 -4.38
C ALA A 272 33.80 5.95 -3.66
N THR A 273 34.46 7.09 -3.69
CA THR A 273 33.90 8.38 -3.27
C THR A 273 32.81 8.79 -4.25
N LYS A 274 31.69 9.29 -3.73
CA LYS A 274 30.60 9.79 -4.58
C LYS A 274 30.87 11.23 -4.99
N LYS A 275 30.53 11.53 -6.24
CA LYS A 275 30.43 12.90 -6.76
C LYS A 275 29.01 13.10 -7.26
N VAL A 276 28.25 13.95 -6.59
CA VAL A 276 26.80 14.10 -6.85
C VAL A 276 26.45 15.55 -7.11
N ALA A 277 25.99 15.85 -8.31
CA ALA A 277 25.32 17.11 -8.62
C ALA A 277 23.85 17.00 -8.26
N VAL A 278 23.43 17.66 -7.20
CA VAL A 278 22.04 17.71 -6.74
C VAL A 278 21.36 18.89 -7.43
N LEU A 279 20.40 18.58 -8.30
CA LEU A 279 19.62 19.54 -9.06
C LEU A 279 18.23 19.67 -8.43
N VAL A 280 17.83 20.87 -8.10
CA VAL A 280 16.55 21.14 -7.44
C VAL A 280 15.67 22.02 -8.29
N ASP A 281 14.49 21.52 -8.62
CA ASP A 281 13.47 22.19 -9.40
C ASP A 281 12.18 22.28 -8.58
N TYR A 282 11.60 23.46 -8.46
CA TYR A 282 10.42 23.72 -7.64
C TYR A 282 9.40 24.53 -8.43
N ASP A 283 8.15 24.09 -8.40
CA ASP A 283 6.98 24.77 -8.91
C ASP A 283 5.88 24.71 -7.84
N ALA A 284 5.60 25.83 -7.19
CA ALA A 284 4.63 25.91 -6.10
C ALA A 284 3.21 25.49 -6.54
N SER A 285 2.88 25.55 -7.84
CA SER A 285 1.58 25.13 -8.35
C SER A 285 1.40 23.59 -8.37
N ASN A 286 2.50 22.86 -8.35
CA ASN A 286 2.50 21.40 -8.54
C ASN A 286 2.68 20.59 -7.23
N THR A 287 2.74 21.28 -6.08
CA THR A 287 2.88 20.63 -4.77
C THR A 287 2.19 21.41 -3.66
N GLU A 288 1.75 20.72 -2.60
CA GLU A 288 1.27 21.33 -1.35
C GLU A 288 2.41 21.73 -0.41
N LEU A 289 3.64 21.23 -0.67
CA LEU A 289 4.80 21.47 0.17
C LEU A 289 5.37 22.88 -0.07
N LYS A 290 5.72 23.54 1.01
CA LYS A 290 6.43 24.82 0.94
C LYS A 290 7.89 24.61 0.60
N SER A 291 8.50 25.57 -0.09
CA SER A 291 9.91 25.54 -0.44
C SER A 291 10.83 25.29 0.75
N ALA A 292 10.56 25.93 1.90
CA ALA A 292 11.31 25.71 3.13
C ALA A 292 11.27 24.27 3.65
N GLU A 293 10.16 23.54 3.44
CA GLU A 293 10.07 22.12 3.82
C GLU A 293 10.95 21.26 2.93
N ILE A 294 10.96 21.53 1.62
CA ILE A 294 11.83 20.84 0.65
C ILE A 294 13.30 21.07 0.98
N ILE A 295 13.68 22.32 1.25
CA ILE A 295 15.04 22.70 1.63
C ILE A 295 15.48 21.92 2.89
N ASN A 296 14.63 21.90 3.93
CA ASN A 296 14.96 21.23 5.19
C ASN A 296 15.10 19.71 5.03
N ILE A 297 14.18 19.08 4.30
CA ILE A 297 14.24 17.63 4.02
C ILE A 297 15.51 17.32 3.22
N LEU A 298 15.78 18.05 2.15
CA LEU A 298 16.92 17.79 1.28
C LEU A 298 18.25 17.99 2.03
N LYS A 299 18.36 19.05 2.81
CA LYS A 299 19.52 19.32 3.66
C LYS A 299 19.77 18.18 4.64
N HIS A 300 18.72 17.75 5.36
CA HIS A 300 18.77 16.64 6.30
C HIS A 300 19.24 15.34 5.64
N GLU A 301 18.65 15.00 4.48
CA GLU A 301 19.01 13.80 3.76
C GLU A 301 20.43 13.84 3.18
N MET A 302 20.89 15.00 2.71
CA MET A 302 22.30 15.16 2.29
C MET A 302 23.26 14.94 3.45
N GLN A 303 22.98 15.53 4.62
CA GLN A 303 23.83 15.40 5.82
C GLN A 303 23.90 13.96 6.35
N ASN A 304 22.80 13.19 6.21
CA ASN A 304 22.73 11.81 6.69
C ASN A 304 23.32 10.79 5.71
N ASN A 305 23.32 11.07 4.41
CA ASN A 305 23.66 10.09 3.38
C ASN A 305 24.95 10.36 2.62
N LEU A 306 25.52 11.57 2.74
CA LEU A 306 26.83 11.91 2.19
C LEU A 306 27.86 11.95 3.32
N SER A 307 29.02 11.38 3.06
CA SER A 307 30.15 11.37 4.00
C SER A 307 31.19 12.42 3.62
N GLN A 308 32.09 12.75 4.53
CA GLN A 308 33.21 13.66 4.25
C GLN A 308 34.14 13.20 3.13
N LYS A 309 34.07 11.93 2.71
CA LYS A 309 34.81 11.42 1.54
C LYS A 309 34.10 11.73 0.22
N ASP A 310 32.83 12.05 0.27
CA ASP A 310 32.02 12.35 -0.90
C ASP A 310 32.15 13.83 -1.27
N SER A 311 31.80 14.15 -2.51
CA SER A 311 31.75 15.51 -3.03
C SER A 311 30.40 15.79 -3.64
N PHE A 312 29.95 17.02 -3.53
CA PHE A 312 28.66 17.42 -4.09
C PHE A 312 28.72 18.79 -4.77
N ASN A 313 27.67 19.12 -5.49
CA ASN A 313 27.29 20.48 -5.84
C ASN A 313 25.78 20.62 -5.79
N LEU A 314 25.29 21.82 -5.48
CA LEU A 314 23.86 22.17 -5.54
C LEU A 314 23.61 23.12 -6.69
N ILE A 315 22.59 22.80 -7.50
CA ILE A 315 22.20 23.60 -8.66
C ILE A 315 20.67 23.76 -8.60
N PHE A 316 20.20 25.00 -8.60
CA PHE A 316 18.78 25.31 -8.44
C PHE A 316 18.21 25.93 -9.71
N SER A 317 16.97 25.52 -10.04
CA SER A 317 16.16 26.16 -11.05
C SER A 317 15.76 27.58 -10.62
N ASN A 318 15.97 28.52 -11.51
CA ASN A 318 15.62 29.93 -11.34
C ASN A 318 15.52 30.58 -12.73
N LEU A 319 15.22 31.86 -12.85
CA LEU A 319 15.31 32.63 -14.10
C LEU A 319 16.70 32.51 -14.75
N SER A 320 17.75 32.57 -13.94
CA SER A 320 19.11 32.09 -14.29
C SER A 320 19.46 30.96 -13.34
N ILE A 321 19.95 29.84 -13.85
CA ILE A 321 20.32 28.70 -13.03
C ILE A 321 21.33 29.15 -11.96
N LEU A 322 21.03 28.86 -10.69
CA LEU A 322 21.92 29.14 -9.57
C LEU A 322 22.77 27.91 -9.25
N ARG A 323 24.08 28.06 -9.31
CA ARG A 323 25.04 27.01 -8.95
C ARG A 323 25.82 27.41 -7.71
N HIS A 324 25.93 26.52 -6.72
CA HIS A 324 26.66 26.80 -5.51
C HIS A 324 28.18 26.99 -5.75
N SER A 325 28.77 26.16 -6.60
CA SER A 325 30.20 26.20 -6.86
C SER A 325 30.54 25.79 -8.30
N GLU A 326 31.65 26.33 -8.84
CA GLU A 326 32.20 25.92 -10.14
C GLU A 326 32.97 24.58 -10.08
N LYS A 327 33.27 24.10 -8.85
CA LYS A 327 34.00 22.86 -8.57
C LYS A 327 33.22 21.96 -7.62
N TRP A 328 33.64 20.70 -7.56
CA TRP A 328 33.16 19.79 -6.54
C TRP A 328 33.50 20.30 -5.15
N VAL A 329 32.55 20.24 -4.23
CA VAL A 329 32.69 20.64 -2.81
C VAL A 329 32.62 19.39 -1.96
N GLN A 330 33.51 19.27 -0.96
CA GLN A 330 33.51 18.15 -0.03
C GLN A 330 32.21 18.14 0.82
N ALA A 331 31.59 17.00 1.02
CA ALA A 331 30.31 16.88 1.71
C ALA A 331 30.46 16.87 3.24
N THR A 332 31.00 17.95 3.82
CA THR A 332 30.95 18.19 5.25
C THR A 332 29.61 18.82 5.65
N HIS A 333 29.20 18.69 6.92
CA HIS A 333 27.97 19.32 7.40
C HIS A 333 27.99 20.84 7.18
N GLU A 334 29.13 21.48 7.43
CA GLU A 334 29.31 22.91 7.24
C GLU A 334 29.19 23.34 5.78
N ASN A 335 29.79 22.59 4.85
CA ASN A 335 29.72 22.87 3.43
C ASN A 335 28.30 22.64 2.88
N ILE A 336 27.60 21.60 3.35
CA ILE A 336 26.19 21.36 2.99
C ILE A 336 25.33 22.51 3.50
N GLU A 337 25.50 22.94 4.75
CA GLU A 337 24.76 24.06 5.33
C GLU A 337 24.99 25.35 4.53
N SER A 338 26.25 25.66 4.20
CA SER A 338 26.62 26.88 3.45
C SER A 338 26.09 26.86 2.01
N ALA A 339 25.94 25.69 1.42
CA ALA A 339 25.45 25.55 0.04
C ALA A 339 24.01 26.04 -0.14
N PHE A 340 23.19 25.91 0.89
CA PHE A 340 21.80 26.40 0.84
C PHE A 340 21.70 27.93 1.10
N GLN A 341 22.76 28.58 1.57
CA GLN A 341 22.75 30.03 1.80
C GLN A 341 22.70 30.87 0.50
N ILE A 342 22.95 30.26 -0.66
CA ILE A 342 22.78 30.96 -1.95
C ILE A 342 21.31 31.23 -2.29
N LEU A 343 20.39 30.52 -1.63
CA LEU A 343 18.97 30.76 -1.69
C LEU A 343 18.64 31.79 -0.60
N ASP A 344 18.16 32.95 -0.93
CA ASP A 344 17.69 33.95 0.06
C ASP A 344 16.47 33.43 0.88
N ASN A 345 16.67 32.25 1.50
CA ASN A 345 15.73 31.47 2.29
C ASN A 345 14.57 30.84 1.52
N ASP A 346 14.50 30.90 0.20
CA ASP A 346 13.39 30.34 -0.56
C ASP A 346 13.80 29.78 -1.93
N LEU A 347 13.09 28.76 -2.41
CA LEU A 347 13.23 28.27 -3.79
C LEU A 347 12.42 29.19 -4.72
N SER A 348 12.93 29.41 -5.91
CA SER A 348 12.21 30.15 -6.94
C SER A 348 11.03 29.31 -7.46
N ASP A 349 9.85 29.92 -7.58
CA ASP A 349 8.67 29.32 -8.21
C ASP A 349 8.82 29.12 -9.74
N TYR A 350 9.96 29.49 -10.29
CA TYR A 350 10.25 29.36 -11.71
C TYR A 350 10.96 28.06 -12.02
N SER A 351 10.21 27.08 -12.51
CA SER A 351 10.76 25.80 -13.01
C SER A 351 11.34 25.96 -14.40
N ASN A 352 12.61 25.59 -14.57
CA ASN A 352 13.32 25.52 -15.85
C ASN A 352 14.11 24.22 -15.97
N LEU A 353 13.37 23.11 -16.05
CA LEU A 353 13.92 21.76 -15.96
C LEU A 353 14.97 21.47 -17.05
N SER A 354 14.76 21.91 -18.29
CA SER A 354 15.72 21.65 -19.36
C SER A 354 17.05 22.36 -19.13
N SER A 355 17.03 23.64 -18.79
CA SER A 355 18.24 24.40 -18.48
C SER A 355 18.95 23.87 -17.24
N LEU A 356 18.21 23.44 -16.23
CA LEU A 356 18.74 22.82 -15.02
C LEU A 356 19.52 21.54 -15.35
N LEU A 357 18.95 20.64 -16.15
CA LEU A 357 19.60 19.40 -16.56
C LEU A 357 20.84 19.66 -17.43
N VAL A 358 20.75 20.57 -18.40
CA VAL A 358 21.91 21.00 -19.20
C VAL A 358 23.04 21.50 -18.31
N ASN A 359 22.73 22.37 -17.33
CA ASN A 359 23.73 22.87 -16.38
C ASN A 359 24.37 21.78 -15.54
N GLY A 360 23.59 20.78 -15.07
CA GLY A 360 24.12 19.63 -14.35
C GLY A 360 25.05 18.77 -15.20
N ILE A 361 24.70 18.50 -16.44
CA ILE A 361 25.54 17.76 -17.39
C ILE A 361 26.83 18.53 -17.70
N ASP A 362 26.73 19.83 -18.00
CA ASP A 362 27.89 20.68 -18.26
C ASP A 362 28.83 20.77 -17.08
N PHE A 363 28.28 20.86 -15.86
CA PHE A 363 29.10 20.84 -14.65
C PHE A 363 29.94 19.56 -14.55
N ILE A 364 29.34 18.39 -14.75
CA ILE A 364 30.05 17.10 -14.70
C ILE A 364 31.06 17.00 -15.85
N ASN A 365 30.66 17.36 -17.06
CA ASN A 365 31.54 17.36 -18.23
C ASN A 365 32.81 18.22 -18.05
N ASN A 366 32.72 19.29 -17.26
CA ASN A 366 33.85 20.22 -17.01
C ASN A 366 34.61 19.90 -15.72
N ASN A 367 34.16 18.91 -14.92
CA ASN A 367 34.74 18.56 -13.64
C ASN A 367 35.09 17.07 -13.50
N GLY A 368 35.58 16.45 -14.57
CA GLY A 368 36.19 15.11 -14.52
C GLY A 368 35.37 13.99 -15.12
N ASN A 369 34.13 14.21 -15.54
CA ASN A 369 33.22 13.25 -16.16
C ASN A 369 32.86 12.01 -15.31
N ASP A 370 33.06 12.05 -14.00
CA ASP A 370 32.89 10.92 -13.07
C ASP A 370 31.79 11.16 -12.02
N GLY A 371 30.88 12.10 -12.28
CA GLY A 371 29.78 12.43 -11.37
C GLY A 371 28.46 11.76 -11.73
N LYS A 372 27.52 11.85 -10.80
CA LYS A 372 26.11 11.45 -10.97
C LYS A 372 25.22 12.67 -10.75
N ILE A 373 24.02 12.65 -11.33
CA ILE A 373 23.00 13.67 -11.10
C ILE A 373 21.91 13.06 -10.19
N LEU A 374 21.54 13.80 -9.14
CA LEU A 374 20.29 13.61 -8.42
C LEU A 374 19.38 14.79 -8.77
N LEU A 375 18.35 14.55 -9.56
CA LEU A 375 17.30 15.52 -9.84
C LEU A 375 16.16 15.36 -8.84
N VAL A 376 15.84 16.45 -8.13
CA VAL A 376 14.67 16.57 -7.26
C VAL A 376 13.74 17.58 -7.91
N SER A 377 12.59 17.14 -8.42
CA SER A 377 11.70 17.97 -9.24
C SER A 377 10.24 17.62 -9.02
N ASN A 378 9.36 18.61 -9.17
CA ASN A 378 7.92 18.47 -9.26
C ASN A 378 7.34 19.07 -10.54
N SER A 379 8.17 19.25 -11.56
CA SER A 379 7.77 19.80 -12.86
C SER A 379 6.84 18.84 -13.62
N SER A 380 5.90 19.41 -14.38
CA SER A 380 5.02 18.70 -15.30
C SER A 380 5.16 19.21 -16.77
N GLN A 381 6.28 19.85 -17.11
CA GLN A 381 6.48 20.51 -18.41
C GLN A 381 6.63 19.53 -19.58
N TYR A 382 7.11 18.30 -19.32
CA TYR A 382 7.46 17.30 -20.33
C TYR A 382 6.52 16.09 -20.32
N TYR A 383 5.22 16.34 -20.11
CA TYR A 383 4.20 15.28 -20.08
C TYR A 383 3.91 14.68 -21.48
N ASP A 384 4.19 15.42 -22.56
CA ASP A 384 4.07 14.93 -23.94
C ASP A 384 5.33 14.14 -24.35
N TYR A 385 5.13 12.88 -24.77
CA TYR A 385 6.23 11.98 -25.10
C TYR A 385 7.11 12.48 -26.25
N LYS A 386 6.59 13.25 -27.22
CA LYS A 386 7.38 13.77 -28.34
C LYS A 386 8.35 14.85 -27.86
N VAL A 387 7.86 15.73 -27.00
CA VAL A 387 8.67 16.79 -26.39
C VAL A 387 9.69 16.17 -25.44
N ALA A 388 9.25 15.17 -24.67
CA ALA A 388 10.11 14.41 -23.76
C ALA A 388 11.26 13.70 -24.51
N ASN A 389 10.95 12.95 -25.57
CA ASN A 389 11.96 12.24 -26.35
C ASN A 389 12.98 13.20 -26.98
N LYS A 390 12.52 14.33 -27.50
CA LYS A 390 13.44 15.33 -28.05
C LYS A 390 14.40 15.83 -26.98
N LEU A 391 13.90 16.18 -25.79
CA LEU A 391 14.78 16.62 -24.70
C LEU A 391 15.74 15.52 -24.27
N ILE A 392 15.29 14.26 -24.19
CA ILE A 392 16.15 13.12 -23.87
C ILE A 392 17.30 13.02 -24.87
N ASP A 393 17.00 13.06 -26.17
CA ASP A 393 18.00 12.98 -27.22
C ASP A 393 18.99 14.14 -27.14
N ASP A 394 18.51 15.37 -26.93
CA ASP A 394 19.34 16.56 -26.77
C ASP A 394 20.27 16.44 -25.53
N LEU A 395 19.76 15.94 -24.40
CA LEU A 395 20.55 15.76 -23.15
C LEU A 395 21.61 14.66 -23.33
N LEU A 396 21.25 13.52 -23.93
CA LEU A 396 22.18 12.43 -24.19
C LEU A 396 23.32 12.86 -25.12
N ALA A 397 23.03 13.70 -26.15
CA ALA A 397 24.02 14.23 -27.04
C ALA A 397 25.04 15.18 -26.39
N LEU A 398 24.67 15.83 -25.26
CA LEU A 398 25.56 16.69 -24.47
C LEU A 398 26.56 15.92 -23.62
N MET A 399 26.27 14.66 -23.28
CA MET A 399 27.10 13.87 -22.35
C MET A 399 28.38 13.38 -23.03
N LYS A 400 29.53 13.75 -22.49
CA LYS A 400 30.84 13.24 -22.96
C LYS A 400 31.05 11.77 -22.55
N THR A 401 30.52 11.40 -21.40
CA THR A 401 30.45 10.03 -20.87
C THR A 401 29.05 9.78 -20.38
N LYS A 402 28.67 8.53 -20.19
CA LYS A 402 27.36 8.19 -19.61
C LYS A 402 27.27 8.70 -18.18
N ILE A 403 26.40 9.67 -17.89
CA ILE A 403 26.16 10.25 -16.58
C ILE A 403 24.86 9.64 -16.00
N PRO A 404 24.91 8.86 -14.94
CA PRO A 404 23.71 8.35 -14.28
C PRO A 404 22.86 9.49 -13.72
N ILE A 405 21.56 9.54 -14.11
CA ILE A 405 20.61 10.54 -13.61
C ILE A 405 19.55 9.83 -12.77
N HIS A 406 19.63 10.06 -11.46
CA HIS A 406 18.62 9.61 -10.50
C HIS A 406 17.58 10.70 -10.32
N ILE A 407 16.30 10.34 -10.37
CA ILE A 407 15.20 11.31 -10.41
C ILE A 407 14.23 11.02 -9.26
N THR A 408 13.88 12.07 -8.54
CA THR A 408 12.92 12.07 -7.45
C THR A 408 11.81 13.05 -7.80
N ASP A 409 10.65 12.53 -8.19
CA ASP A 409 9.46 13.30 -8.52
C ASP A 409 8.56 13.42 -7.31
N TYR A 410 8.47 14.65 -6.74
CA TYR A 410 7.63 14.96 -5.59
C TYR A 410 6.38 15.76 -5.94
N GLN A 411 5.89 15.67 -7.19
CA GLN A 411 4.64 16.29 -7.61
C GLN A 411 3.46 15.71 -6.82
N THR A 412 2.59 16.58 -6.29
CA THR A 412 1.37 16.19 -5.56
C THR A 412 0.08 16.79 -6.16
N LEU A 413 0.22 17.84 -6.95
CA LEU A 413 -0.91 18.59 -7.54
C LEU A 413 -0.76 18.73 -9.05
N ASN A 414 -1.86 19.11 -9.72
CA ASN A 414 -1.90 19.53 -11.13
C ASN A 414 -1.28 18.54 -12.11
N TYR A 415 -1.51 17.24 -11.92
CA TYR A 415 -1.06 16.22 -12.84
C TYR A 415 -1.67 16.42 -14.23
N ARG A 416 -0.84 16.78 -15.20
CA ARG A 416 -1.20 16.66 -16.61
C ARG A 416 -1.05 15.20 -17.01
N TYR A 417 -1.88 14.71 -17.90
CA TYR A 417 -1.77 13.33 -18.38
C TYR A 417 -1.64 13.26 -19.90
N TYR A 418 -1.00 12.22 -20.36
CA TYR A 418 -0.86 11.86 -21.75
C TYR A 418 -1.22 10.40 -21.97
N MET A 419 -1.96 10.10 -23.04
CA MET A 419 -2.33 8.73 -23.43
C MET A 419 -1.46 8.28 -24.60
N ALA A 420 -0.67 7.22 -24.41
CA ALA A 420 0.08 6.57 -25.48
C ALA A 420 -0.16 5.06 -25.42
N ASP A 421 -0.57 4.45 -26.55
CA ASP A 421 -0.73 3.00 -26.73
C ASP A 421 -1.48 2.27 -25.57
N ARG A 422 -2.55 2.89 -25.08
CA ARG A 422 -3.39 2.44 -23.94
C ARG A 422 -2.79 2.66 -22.55
N PHE A 423 -1.58 3.20 -22.43
CA PHE A 423 -1.00 3.60 -21.16
C PHE A 423 -1.27 5.08 -20.90
N GLN A 424 -1.61 5.38 -19.67
CA GLN A 424 -1.78 6.75 -19.20
C GLN A 424 -0.56 7.14 -18.36
N TYR A 425 0.12 8.19 -18.81
CA TYR A 425 1.27 8.76 -18.13
C TYR A 425 0.85 10.06 -17.46
N TYR A 426 1.28 10.25 -16.22
CA TYR A 426 0.97 11.44 -15.42
C TYR A 426 2.21 12.30 -15.24
N GLY A 427 2.06 13.62 -15.31
CA GLY A 427 3.16 14.56 -15.18
C GLY A 427 4.33 14.20 -16.08
N ASN A 428 5.53 14.28 -15.57
CA ASN A 428 6.76 13.94 -16.29
C ASN A 428 7.14 12.44 -16.18
N SER A 429 6.28 11.55 -15.73
CA SER A 429 6.63 10.14 -15.45
C SER A 429 7.26 9.42 -16.63
N TYR A 430 6.76 9.65 -17.86
CA TYR A 430 7.37 9.11 -19.08
C TYR A 430 8.80 9.64 -19.28
N PHE A 431 8.97 10.95 -19.19
CA PHE A 431 10.27 11.62 -19.36
C PHE A 431 11.28 11.10 -18.33
N TYR A 432 10.90 11.09 -17.06
CA TYR A 432 11.76 10.70 -15.96
C TYR A 432 12.17 9.22 -16.04
N SER A 433 11.23 8.33 -16.30
CA SER A 433 11.50 6.89 -16.40
C SER A 433 12.45 6.57 -17.55
N ASN A 434 12.24 7.17 -18.72
CA ASN A 434 13.08 6.92 -19.89
C ASN A 434 14.47 7.55 -19.74
N LEU A 435 14.56 8.79 -19.25
CA LEU A 435 15.85 9.44 -19.02
C LEU A 435 16.69 8.65 -18.01
N ALA A 436 16.10 8.26 -16.87
CA ALA A 436 16.77 7.45 -15.88
C ALA A 436 17.26 6.11 -16.45
N LYS A 437 16.40 5.39 -17.17
CA LYS A 437 16.74 4.10 -17.80
C LYS A 437 17.89 4.22 -18.79
N LEU A 438 17.86 5.21 -19.67
CA LEU A 438 18.88 5.41 -20.71
C LEU A 438 20.23 5.85 -20.12
N THR A 439 20.19 6.60 -19.03
CA THR A 439 21.40 7.09 -18.34
C THR A 439 21.95 6.11 -17.30
N GLY A 440 21.21 5.05 -16.96
CA GLY A 440 21.61 4.08 -15.93
C GLY A 440 21.38 4.57 -14.50
N GLY A 441 20.47 5.54 -14.32
CA GLY A 441 19.98 6.00 -13.03
C GLY A 441 18.68 5.30 -12.61
N SER A 442 17.92 5.96 -11.74
CA SER A 442 16.63 5.49 -11.22
C SER A 442 15.60 6.62 -11.23
N SER A 443 14.31 6.30 -11.36
CA SER A 443 13.22 7.26 -11.22
C SER A 443 12.25 6.79 -10.15
N GLN A 444 11.86 7.68 -9.24
CA GLN A 444 10.93 7.44 -8.16
C GLN A 444 9.94 8.58 -8.04
N SER A 445 8.72 8.25 -7.63
CA SER A 445 7.64 9.21 -7.40
C SER A 445 6.90 8.89 -6.09
N LEU A 446 5.95 9.76 -5.71
CA LEU A 446 5.12 9.61 -4.51
C LEU A 446 4.04 8.50 -4.64
N GLU A 447 4.20 7.57 -5.55
CA GLU A 447 3.29 6.45 -5.71
C GLU A 447 3.26 5.53 -4.47
N ASN A 448 2.13 4.86 -4.25
CA ASN A 448 1.96 3.82 -3.23
C ASN A 448 2.03 4.28 -1.76
N GLY A 449 1.60 5.50 -1.46
CA GLY A 449 1.46 5.97 -0.08
C GLY A 449 2.78 6.33 0.62
N LYS A 450 3.87 6.50 -0.13
CA LYS A 450 5.13 7.03 0.41
C LYS A 450 4.97 8.49 0.83
N THR A 451 5.54 8.83 1.95
CA THR A 451 5.71 10.23 2.35
C THR A 451 6.84 10.89 1.54
N VAL A 452 6.83 12.22 1.44
CA VAL A 452 7.92 12.94 0.77
C VAL A 452 9.26 12.70 1.45
N LEU A 453 9.28 12.58 2.77
CA LEU A 453 10.50 12.25 3.52
C LEU A 453 11.05 10.87 3.11
N GLU A 454 10.22 9.87 3.01
CA GLU A 454 10.62 8.52 2.57
C GLU A 454 11.09 8.51 1.11
N LEU A 455 10.44 9.29 0.26
CA LEU A 455 10.84 9.46 -1.13
C LEU A 455 12.25 10.06 -1.24
N PHE A 456 12.54 11.14 -0.51
CA PHE A 456 13.85 11.77 -0.50
C PHE A 456 14.93 10.89 0.13
N ALA A 457 14.64 10.24 1.26
CA ALA A 457 15.54 9.27 1.87
C ALA A 457 15.90 8.11 0.92
N SER A 458 14.91 7.60 0.17
CA SER A 458 15.15 6.55 -0.82
C SER A 458 16.01 7.01 -1.99
N ALA A 459 15.90 8.27 -2.43
CA ALA A 459 16.70 8.83 -3.53
C ALA A 459 18.21 8.72 -3.26
N PHE A 460 18.66 8.99 -2.03
CA PHE A 460 20.05 8.89 -1.66
C PHE A 460 20.58 7.46 -1.58
N LYS A 461 19.73 6.47 -1.31
CA LYS A 461 20.12 5.05 -1.35
C LYS A 461 20.58 4.62 -2.74
N TYR A 462 19.90 5.09 -3.79
CA TYR A 462 20.22 4.74 -5.18
C TYR A 462 21.50 5.40 -5.70
N LEU A 463 21.95 6.49 -5.08
CA LEU A 463 23.22 7.15 -5.44
C LEU A 463 24.45 6.27 -5.22
N HIS A 464 24.37 5.24 -4.38
CA HIS A 464 25.47 4.30 -4.16
C HIS A 464 25.74 3.37 -5.36
N GLY A 465 24.84 3.34 -6.31
CA GLY A 465 24.96 2.57 -7.55
C GLY A 465 24.14 1.29 -7.55
N SER A 466 23.66 0.94 -8.73
CA SER A 466 22.97 -0.32 -8.99
C SER A 466 23.99 -1.45 -9.18
N ILE A 467 23.61 -2.63 -8.78
CA ILE A 467 24.23 -3.89 -9.15
C ILE A 467 23.50 -4.37 -10.40
N ASN A 468 24.20 -4.30 -11.55
CA ASN A 468 23.65 -4.72 -12.82
C ASN A 468 23.79 -6.23 -13.03
N SER A 469 22.96 -6.82 -13.88
CA SER A 469 22.96 -8.26 -14.15
C SER A 469 22.96 -9.08 -12.88
N PHE A 470 22.20 -8.62 -11.90
CA PHE A 470 22.16 -9.19 -10.55
C PHE A 470 21.50 -10.56 -10.56
N ASP A 471 22.23 -11.55 -10.06
CA ASP A 471 21.75 -12.91 -9.80
C ASP A 471 21.92 -13.24 -8.33
N PHE A 472 20.85 -13.71 -7.70
CA PHE A 472 20.83 -14.07 -6.28
C PHE A 472 20.23 -15.45 -6.09
N HIS A 473 21.05 -16.38 -5.70
CA HIS A 473 20.70 -17.78 -5.61
C HIS A 473 20.92 -18.35 -4.21
N THR A 474 19.91 -19.06 -3.69
CA THR A 474 19.95 -19.73 -2.40
C THR A 474 19.85 -21.24 -2.58
N LYS A 475 20.61 -22.00 -1.80
CA LYS A 475 20.56 -23.46 -1.80
C LYS A 475 20.91 -24.05 -0.43
N THR A 476 20.57 -25.31 -0.24
CA THR A 476 20.90 -26.12 0.95
C THR A 476 21.79 -27.27 0.56
N GLN A 477 22.50 -27.87 1.53
CA GLN A 477 23.23 -29.07 1.31
C GLN A 477 22.26 -30.23 1.03
N ASN A 478 22.57 -31.04 0.00
CA ASN A 478 21.75 -32.18 -0.44
C ASN A 478 20.27 -31.79 -0.74
N GLY A 479 20.06 -30.57 -1.24
CA GLY A 479 18.71 -30.07 -1.51
C GLY A 479 18.70 -28.79 -2.34
N PHE A 480 17.58 -28.08 -2.27
CA PHE A 480 17.35 -26.87 -3.05
C PHE A 480 16.38 -25.94 -2.34
N CYS A 481 16.38 -24.66 -2.75
CA CYS A 481 15.42 -23.66 -2.33
C CYS A 481 14.45 -23.34 -3.48
N PHE A 482 13.19 -23.12 -3.16
CA PHE A 482 12.12 -22.90 -4.13
C PHE A 482 11.03 -21.97 -3.57
N SER A 483 10.07 -21.56 -4.41
CA SER A 483 9.00 -20.65 -4.05
C SER A 483 9.51 -19.42 -3.27
N ARG A 484 10.46 -18.72 -3.89
CA ARG A 484 11.18 -17.58 -3.31
C ARG A 484 10.49 -16.28 -3.69
N PHE A 485 10.34 -15.38 -2.73
CA PHE A 485 9.78 -14.05 -2.92
C PHE A 485 10.74 -12.99 -2.37
N TYR A 486 10.99 -11.95 -3.16
CA TYR A 486 11.60 -10.73 -2.67
C TYR A 486 10.51 -9.83 -2.07
N LEU A 487 10.80 -9.19 -0.93
CA LEU A 487 9.80 -8.37 -0.22
C LEU A 487 9.89 -6.89 -0.57
N ASN A 488 11.02 -6.43 -1.08
CA ASN A 488 11.29 -5.00 -1.23
C ASN A 488 11.88 -4.61 -2.58
N LYS A 489 11.94 -5.53 -3.55
CA LYS A 489 12.55 -5.23 -4.87
C LYS A 489 11.99 -6.11 -5.98
N ASP A 490 12.18 -5.66 -7.21
CA ASP A 490 12.02 -6.48 -8.40
C ASP A 490 13.23 -7.42 -8.57
N GLU A 491 13.04 -8.57 -9.20
CA GLU A 491 14.02 -9.66 -9.23
C GLU A 491 15.37 -9.30 -9.89
N ASN A 492 15.40 -8.27 -10.76
CA ASN A 492 16.52 -8.04 -11.67
C ASN A 492 17.45 -6.89 -11.30
N VAL A 493 17.16 -6.12 -10.26
CA VAL A 493 17.96 -4.96 -9.85
C VAL A 493 18.20 -4.97 -8.35
N ALA A 494 19.45 -4.79 -7.95
CA ALA A 494 19.82 -4.56 -6.55
C ALA A 494 20.65 -3.27 -6.45
N TYR A 495 20.64 -2.68 -5.26
CA TYR A 495 21.43 -1.49 -4.96
C TYR A 495 22.37 -1.79 -3.79
N LEU A 496 23.56 -1.20 -3.82
CA LEU A 496 24.62 -1.53 -2.86
C LEU A 496 24.17 -1.35 -1.39
N ASN A 497 23.47 -0.27 -1.10
CA ASN A 497 23.02 0.06 0.26
C ASN A 497 21.57 -0.34 0.55
N GLU A 498 20.94 -1.08 -0.34
CA GLU A 498 19.63 -1.65 -0.11
C GLU A 498 19.76 -3.09 0.36
N MET A 499 19.01 -3.42 1.42
CA MET A 499 18.98 -4.80 1.90
C MET A 499 18.21 -5.68 0.92
N ILE A 500 18.71 -6.86 0.63
CA ILE A 500 18.00 -7.90 -0.10
C ILE A 500 17.18 -8.67 0.93
N LEU A 501 15.86 -8.58 0.85
CA LEU A 501 14.93 -9.28 1.73
C LEU A 501 14.22 -10.38 0.96
N GLN A 502 14.41 -11.64 1.39
CA GLN A 502 13.86 -12.81 0.72
C GLN A 502 13.21 -13.77 1.71
N VAL A 503 12.06 -14.32 1.33
CA VAL A 503 11.43 -15.48 1.98
C VAL A 503 11.34 -16.63 0.98
N GLY A 504 11.39 -17.86 1.45
CA GLY A 504 11.29 -19.01 0.56
C GLY A 504 11.13 -20.33 1.31
N LYS A 505 10.95 -21.39 0.52
CA LYS A 505 10.95 -22.78 0.99
C LYS A 505 12.28 -23.47 0.66
N TYR A 506 12.60 -24.51 1.41
CA TYR A 506 13.75 -25.35 1.12
C TYR A 506 13.49 -26.83 1.44
N LYS A 507 14.22 -27.70 0.75
CA LYS A 507 14.45 -29.10 1.11
C LYS A 507 15.94 -29.32 1.25
N GLY A 508 16.36 -30.20 2.16
CA GLY A 508 17.78 -30.48 2.43
C GLY A 508 18.21 -30.07 3.83
N SER A 509 19.50 -30.03 4.05
CA SER A 509 20.12 -29.76 5.35
C SER A 509 21.00 -28.51 5.33
N LEU A 510 21.43 -28.04 6.49
CA LEU A 510 22.45 -27.01 6.61
C LEU A 510 23.86 -27.63 6.27
N PRO A 511 24.79 -26.84 5.80
CA PRO A 511 24.80 -25.41 5.66
C PRO A 511 23.84 -24.89 4.59
N PHE A 512 23.36 -23.65 4.80
CA PHE A 512 22.61 -22.89 3.82
C PHE A 512 23.58 -21.98 3.05
N GLU A 513 23.52 -22.00 1.73
CA GLU A 513 24.41 -21.20 0.89
C GLU A 513 23.64 -20.09 0.18
N ILE A 514 24.26 -18.92 0.14
CA ILE A 514 23.81 -17.77 -0.65
C ILE A 514 24.92 -17.48 -1.67
N ASN A 515 24.57 -17.50 -2.93
CA ASN A 515 25.46 -17.08 -4.00
C ASN A 515 24.85 -15.85 -4.64
N PHE A 516 25.61 -14.77 -4.75
CA PHE A 516 25.16 -13.61 -5.48
C PHE A 516 26.28 -13.07 -6.36
N SER A 517 25.91 -12.70 -7.58
CA SER A 517 26.82 -12.22 -8.60
C SER A 517 26.19 -11.08 -9.38
N GLY A 518 27.01 -10.33 -10.07
CA GLY A 518 26.58 -9.19 -10.87
C GLY A 518 27.75 -8.35 -11.32
N GLU A 519 27.42 -7.17 -11.81
CA GLU A 519 28.36 -6.12 -12.18
C GLU A 519 28.14 -4.90 -11.28
N TYR A 520 29.18 -4.49 -10.60
CA TYR A 520 29.18 -3.27 -9.79
C TYR A 520 30.38 -2.39 -10.13
N ASN A 521 30.17 -1.13 -10.47
CA ASN A 521 31.21 -0.20 -10.93
C ASN A 521 32.04 -0.74 -12.12
N HIS A 522 31.39 -1.42 -13.07
CA HIS A 522 32.02 -2.08 -14.24
C HIS A 522 32.92 -3.26 -13.91
N GLU A 523 32.92 -3.75 -12.69
CA GLU A 523 33.63 -4.95 -12.28
C GLU A 523 32.62 -6.08 -12.00
N LEU A 524 32.91 -7.26 -12.55
CA LEU A 524 32.16 -8.46 -12.28
C LEU A 524 32.55 -9.00 -10.91
N PHE A 525 31.57 -9.41 -10.13
CA PHE A 525 31.78 -10.08 -8.85
C PHE A 525 30.95 -11.35 -8.73
N SER A 526 31.41 -12.26 -7.88
CA SER A 526 30.67 -13.45 -7.45
C SER A 526 31.03 -13.75 -6.00
N GLU A 527 30.04 -13.64 -5.13
CA GLU A 527 30.20 -13.82 -3.68
C GLU A 527 29.43 -15.07 -3.24
N LYS A 528 30.05 -15.83 -2.36
CA LYS A 528 29.47 -17.00 -1.71
C LYS A 528 29.48 -16.84 -0.20
N ILE A 529 28.29 -16.91 0.40
CA ILE A 529 28.11 -16.87 1.85
C ILE A 529 27.60 -18.24 2.30
N GLU A 530 28.26 -18.83 3.26
CA GLU A 530 27.87 -20.10 3.87
C GLU A 530 27.37 -19.87 5.30
N ILE A 531 26.15 -20.30 5.59
CA ILE A 531 25.49 -20.16 6.88
C ILE A 531 25.48 -21.52 7.58
N PRO A 532 26.37 -21.73 8.56
CA PRO A 532 26.45 -23.01 9.28
C PRO A 532 25.27 -23.17 10.26
N ALA A 533 25.01 -24.40 10.67
CA ALA A 533 23.94 -24.72 11.62
C ALA A 533 24.05 -23.95 12.95
N SER A 534 25.27 -23.67 13.40
CA SER A 534 25.54 -22.94 14.64
C SER A 534 25.16 -21.46 14.61
N ALA A 535 24.99 -20.89 13.41
CA ALA A 535 24.63 -19.48 13.23
C ALA A 535 23.11 -19.26 13.10
N VAL A 536 22.30 -20.33 13.14
CA VAL A 536 20.86 -20.25 12.91
C VAL A 536 20.13 -20.20 14.24
N PRO A 537 19.29 -19.19 14.47
CA PRO A 537 18.48 -19.07 15.68
C PRO A 537 17.41 -20.18 15.79
N GLU A 538 16.76 -20.24 16.95
CA GLU A 538 15.68 -21.18 17.22
C GLU A 538 14.55 -21.12 16.16
N ASN A 539 13.90 -22.25 16.00
CA ASN A 539 12.85 -22.52 15.03
C ASN A 539 11.59 -21.66 15.32
N ASP A 540 11.28 -20.67 14.48
CA ASP A 540 10.09 -19.78 14.65
C ASP A 540 9.03 -20.09 13.58
N ALA A 541 7.89 -20.65 14.00
CA ALA A 541 6.78 -21.00 13.11
C ALA A 541 6.18 -19.79 12.36
N THR A 542 6.38 -18.56 12.85
CA THR A 542 5.92 -17.34 12.17
C THR A 542 6.51 -17.21 10.77
N ILE A 543 7.66 -17.82 10.50
CA ILE A 543 8.29 -17.82 9.16
C ILE A 543 7.40 -18.52 8.12
N GLN A 544 6.74 -19.62 8.49
CA GLN A 544 5.74 -20.25 7.63
C GLN A 544 4.58 -19.31 7.33
N THR A 545 4.06 -18.62 8.35
CA THR A 545 2.98 -17.62 8.18
C THR A 545 3.43 -16.47 7.27
N ILE A 546 4.65 -15.95 7.42
CA ILE A 546 5.21 -14.90 6.57
C ILE A 546 5.28 -15.37 5.11
N TRP A 547 5.80 -16.60 4.88
CA TRP A 547 5.87 -17.15 3.53
C TRP A 547 4.48 -17.32 2.93
N ALA A 548 3.54 -17.93 3.66
CA ALA A 548 2.17 -18.18 3.20
C ALA A 548 1.43 -16.87 2.88
N GLY A 549 1.56 -15.84 3.71
CA GLY A 549 0.98 -14.53 3.45
C GLY A 549 1.56 -13.83 2.23
N THR A 550 2.86 -13.99 1.98
CA THR A 550 3.50 -13.48 0.76
C THR A 550 3.00 -14.23 -0.48
N PHE A 551 2.84 -15.54 -0.38
CA PHE A 551 2.29 -16.40 -1.44
C PHE A 551 0.83 -16.03 -1.76
N ILE A 552 -0.04 -15.91 -0.75
CA ILE A 552 -1.44 -15.47 -0.91
C ILE A 552 -1.49 -14.14 -1.66
N LYS A 553 -0.66 -13.17 -1.26
CA LYS A 553 -0.62 -11.87 -1.93
C LYS A 553 -0.17 -11.91 -3.38
N SER A 554 0.75 -12.82 -3.71
CA SER A 554 1.15 -13.01 -5.10
C SER A 554 0.00 -13.52 -5.95
N MET A 555 -0.83 -14.41 -5.41
CA MET A 555 -2.04 -14.91 -6.09
C MET A 555 -3.14 -13.86 -6.19
N GLU A 556 -3.32 -13.01 -5.15
CA GLU A 556 -4.31 -11.93 -5.17
C GLU A 556 -4.06 -10.90 -6.29
N LYS A 557 -2.83 -10.79 -6.82
CA LYS A 557 -2.51 -9.95 -7.97
C LYS A 557 -2.97 -10.54 -9.30
N ASP A 558 -3.09 -11.86 -9.39
CA ASP A 558 -3.36 -12.63 -10.62
C ASP A 558 -4.72 -13.35 -10.62
N TYR A 559 -5.73 -12.83 -9.96
CA TYR A 559 -7.06 -13.41 -9.75
C TYR A 559 -7.88 -13.63 -11.04
N SER A 560 -7.40 -14.40 -11.95
CA SER A 560 -8.07 -14.62 -13.25
C SER A 560 -8.96 -15.86 -13.32
N SER A 561 -9.00 -16.72 -12.27
CA SER A 561 -9.79 -17.97 -12.28
C SER A 561 -10.34 -18.35 -10.91
N ASN A 562 -11.45 -19.12 -10.91
CA ASN A 562 -12.06 -19.66 -9.69
C ASN A 562 -11.12 -20.60 -8.92
N ASP A 563 -10.23 -21.30 -9.62
CA ASP A 563 -9.28 -22.23 -8.99
C ASP A 563 -8.28 -21.47 -8.13
N ILE A 564 -7.78 -20.33 -8.60
CA ILE A 564 -6.88 -19.45 -7.82
C ILE A 564 -7.60 -18.90 -6.58
N VAL A 565 -8.87 -18.49 -6.70
CA VAL A 565 -9.65 -18.02 -5.55
C VAL A 565 -9.84 -19.11 -4.52
N ALA A 566 -10.12 -20.34 -4.94
CA ALA A 566 -10.24 -21.48 -4.04
C ALA A 566 -8.91 -21.76 -3.30
N GLU A 567 -7.79 -21.73 -4.01
CA GLU A 567 -6.47 -21.90 -3.42
C GLU A 567 -6.14 -20.77 -2.42
N ILE A 568 -6.47 -19.51 -2.74
CA ILE A 568 -6.31 -18.38 -1.80
C ILE A 568 -7.13 -18.61 -0.52
N ILE A 569 -8.38 -19.07 -0.63
CA ILE A 569 -9.23 -19.36 0.53
C ILE A 569 -8.61 -20.47 1.38
N ASP A 570 -8.20 -21.57 0.76
CA ASP A 570 -7.62 -22.72 1.46
C ASP A 570 -6.32 -22.34 2.16
N GLU A 571 -5.39 -21.67 1.48
CA GLU A 571 -4.14 -21.19 2.06
C GLU A 571 -4.38 -20.17 3.18
N SER A 572 -5.35 -19.27 3.00
CA SER A 572 -5.74 -18.28 4.00
C SER A 572 -6.28 -18.93 5.28
N ILE A 573 -7.18 -19.90 5.16
CA ILE A 573 -7.77 -20.62 6.29
C ILE A 573 -6.71 -21.47 7.00
N ASN A 574 -5.91 -22.24 6.25
CA ASN A 574 -4.91 -23.15 6.80
C ASN A 574 -3.79 -22.41 7.56
N ASN A 575 -3.38 -21.23 7.10
CA ASN A 575 -2.31 -20.43 7.70
C ASN A 575 -2.84 -19.28 8.57
N ARG A 576 -4.15 -19.15 8.77
CA ARG A 576 -4.81 -18.05 9.52
C ARG A 576 -4.37 -16.66 9.07
N ILE A 577 -4.43 -16.38 7.77
CA ILE A 577 -4.04 -15.10 7.18
C ILE A 577 -5.23 -14.49 6.45
N LEU A 578 -5.59 -13.27 6.80
CA LEU A 578 -6.70 -12.57 6.15
C LEU A 578 -6.38 -12.25 4.69
N SER A 579 -7.23 -12.70 3.79
CA SER A 579 -7.17 -12.43 2.35
C SER A 579 -8.37 -11.61 1.87
N LEU A 580 -8.38 -11.22 0.60
CA LEU A 580 -9.54 -10.57 -0.04
C LEU A 580 -10.81 -11.46 0.00
N TYR A 581 -10.63 -12.77 0.08
CA TYR A 581 -11.68 -13.78 -0.02
C TYR A 581 -12.03 -14.46 1.31
N THR A 582 -11.39 -14.04 2.42
CA THR A 582 -11.67 -14.56 3.76
C THR A 582 -11.97 -13.44 4.74
N SER A 583 -12.49 -13.80 5.92
CA SER A 583 -12.79 -12.87 7.00
C SER A 583 -12.54 -13.52 8.36
N PHE A 584 -12.09 -12.74 9.31
CA PHE A 584 -12.09 -13.13 10.72
C PHE A 584 -13.46 -12.82 11.35
N LEU A 585 -14.08 -13.79 11.98
CA LEU A 585 -15.39 -13.68 12.61
C LEU A 585 -15.31 -14.14 14.07
N CYS A 586 -15.58 -13.26 15.03
CA CYS A 586 -15.75 -13.62 16.45
C CYS A 586 -17.20 -14.02 16.70
N LEU A 587 -17.41 -15.20 17.29
CA LEU A 587 -18.72 -15.74 17.63
C LEU A 587 -18.69 -16.28 19.06
N GLU A 588 -19.69 -15.96 19.88
CA GLU A 588 -19.85 -16.54 21.22
C GLU A 588 -20.04 -18.06 21.19
N ASP A 589 -20.77 -18.55 20.22
CA ASP A 589 -21.09 -19.97 20.07
C ASP A 589 -21.01 -20.42 18.61
N THR A 590 -19.89 -21.05 18.29
CA THR A 590 -19.64 -21.55 16.92
C THR A 590 -20.46 -22.81 16.59
N SER A 591 -20.98 -23.55 17.60
CA SER A 591 -21.71 -24.80 17.41
C SER A 591 -23.06 -24.63 16.69
N LYS A 592 -23.59 -23.42 16.70
CA LYS A 592 -24.88 -23.08 16.06
C LYS A 592 -24.79 -22.78 14.57
N TRP A 593 -23.58 -22.77 14.03
CA TRP A 593 -23.32 -22.32 12.66
C TRP A 593 -22.58 -23.38 11.87
N CYS A 594 -22.98 -23.56 10.61
CA CYS A 594 -22.20 -24.35 9.68
C CYS A 594 -21.04 -23.48 9.15
N LEU A 595 -19.84 -23.68 9.69
CA LEU A 595 -18.64 -22.89 9.32
C LEU A 595 -18.03 -23.35 7.97
N THR A 596 -18.49 -24.49 7.44
CA THR A 596 -18.00 -25.08 6.18
C THR A 596 -19.05 -25.09 5.08
N CYS A 597 -20.27 -24.62 5.36
CA CYS A 597 -21.33 -24.55 4.39
C CYS A 597 -21.19 -23.29 3.53
N LEU A 598 -20.41 -23.38 2.46
CA LEU A 598 -20.51 -22.42 1.36
C LEU A 598 -21.91 -22.57 0.74
N PRO A 599 -22.75 -21.52 0.72
CA PRO A 599 -23.99 -21.55 -0.02
C PRO A 599 -23.67 -21.85 -1.48
N ASP A 600 -24.27 -22.90 -2.06
CA ASP A 600 -23.99 -23.33 -3.45
C ASP A 600 -24.20 -22.22 -4.49
N GLN A 601 -25.04 -21.25 -4.19
CA GLN A 601 -25.26 -20.08 -5.04
C GLN A 601 -24.02 -19.16 -5.17
N PHE A 602 -23.07 -19.19 -4.24
CA PHE A 602 -21.87 -18.34 -4.28
C PHE A 602 -20.67 -19.00 -4.98
N ARG A 603 -20.64 -20.32 -5.14
CA ARG A 603 -19.56 -21.02 -5.87
C ARG A 603 -19.44 -20.59 -7.33
N ASN A 604 -20.50 -20.10 -7.93
CA ASN A 604 -20.55 -19.65 -9.33
C ASN A 604 -20.30 -18.13 -9.50
N GLU A 605 -20.23 -17.36 -8.42
CA GLU A 605 -20.13 -15.90 -8.43
C GLU A 605 -18.72 -15.39 -8.13
N TRP A 606 -17.74 -16.27 -7.93
CA TRP A 606 -16.36 -15.89 -7.61
C TRP A 606 -15.66 -15.12 -8.75
N THR A 607 -16.21 -15.13 -9.95
CA THR A 607 -15.67 -14.45 -11.13
C THR A 607 -15.82 -12.93 -11.11
N ASP A 608 -16.69 -12.39 -10.26
CA ASP A 608 -16.99 -10.94 -10.23
C ASP A 608 -16.16 -10.15 -9.21
N GLY A 609 -15.15 -10.79 -8.60
CA GLY A 609 -14.35 -10.23 -7.52
C GLY A 609 -15.08 -10.22 -6.16
N PRO A 610 -14.43 -9.88 -5.06
CA PRO A 610 -15.10 -9.80 -3.76
C PRO A 610 -16.20 -8.76 -3.84
N ILE A 611 -17.44 -9.18 -3.55
CA ILE A 611 -18.56 -8.24 -3.35
C ILE A 611 -18.17 -7.45 -2.09
N PHE A 612 -17.63 -6.27 -2.31
CA PHE A 612 -17.45 -5.32 -1.22
C PHE A 612 -18.87 -4.92 -0.78
N THR A 613 -19.37 -5.52 0.29
CA THR A 613 -20.50 -4.96 0.99
C THR A 613 -20.01 -3.65 1.62
N THR A 614 -19.89 -2.65 0.77
CA THR A 614 -19.71 -1.28 1.22
C THR A 614 -21.01 -0.92 1.90
N SER A 615 -20.97 -0.94 3.20
CA SER A 615 -21.97 -0.43 4.11
C SER A 615 -23.41 -0.92 3.87
N THR A 616 -24.11 -1.20 4.92
CA THR A 616 -25.56 -1.31 5.07
C THR A 616 -26.36 -0.13 4.46
N SER A 617 -25.76 0.75 3.67
CA SER A 617 -26.43 1.85 2.98
C SER A 617 -27.31 1.42 1.81
N ASP A 618 -27.22 0.17 1.35
CA ASP A 618 -28.03 -0.27 0.20
C ASP A 618 -29.39 -0.90 0.58
N PHE A 619 -29.75 -0.95 1.86
CA PHE A 619 -31.00 -1.59 2.25
C PHE A 619 -32.26 -0.71 2.13
N ASN A 620 -32.19 0.57 1.76
CA ASN A 620 -33.42 1.38 1.59
C ASN A 620 -33.33 2.62 0.70
N THR A 621 -32.36 2.78 -0.15
CA THR A 621 -32.57 3.58 -1.35
C THR A 621 -32.84 2.60 -2.48
N LYS A 622 -34.06 2.61 -3.01
CA LYS A 622 -34.38 2.01 -4.31
C LYS A 622 -33.54 2.73 -5.38
N SER A 623 -32.23 2.43 -5.41
CA SER A 623 -31.40 2.88 -6.52
C SER A 623 -31.76 1.98 -7.70
N ASP A 624 -32.11 2.62 -8.81
CA ASP A 624 -32.35 1.91 -10.06
C ASP A 624 -31.16 0.97 -10.34
N THR A 625 -31.35 -0.34 -10.32
CA THR A 625 -30.30 -1.32 -10.61
C THR A 625 -30.67 -2.14 -11.83
N VAL A 626 -29.67 -2.43 -12.66
CA VAL A 626 -29.79 -3.37 -13.77
C VAL A 626 -28.62 -4.35 -13.66
N SER A 627 -28.95 -5.62 -13.50
CA SER A 627 -28.00 -6.73 -13.47
C SER A 627 -28.27 -7.71 -14.60
N VAL A 628 -27.27 -8.46 -15.02
CA VAL A 628 -27.36 -9.41 -16.13
C VAL A 628 -26.66 -10.72 -15.79
N TYR A 629 -27.29 -11.86 -16.04
CA TYR A 629 -26.68 -13.17 -15.76
C TYR A 629 -27.28 -14.27 -16.68
N PRO A 630 -26.49 -15.29 -17.06
CA PRO A 630 -25.03 -15.35 -16.91
C PRO A 630 -24.33 -14.34 -17.84
N ASN A 631 -23.18 -13.83 -17.43
CA ASN A 631 -22.37 -12.95 -18.27
C ASN A 631 -20.88 -13.26 -18.00
N PRO A 632 -20.15 -13.95 -18.89
CA PRO A 632 -20.50 -14.27 -20.31
C PRO A 632 -21.68 -15.20 -20.50
N PHE A 633 -22.40 -15.08 -21.66
CA PHE A 633 -23.52 -15.93 -22.02
C PHE A 633 -23.34 -16.60 -23.41
N SER A 634 -23.84 -17.81 -23.54
CA SER A 634 -23.81 -18.56 -24.82
C SER A 634 -25.15 -18.57 -25.56
N THR A 635 -26.25 -18.73 -24.85
CA THR A 635 -27.61 -18.81 -25.45
C THR A 635 -28.54 -17.76 -24.90
N ASN A 636 -28.82 -17.79 -23.61
CA ASN A 636 -29.78 -16.90 -22.95
C ASN A 636 -29.08 -16.00 -21.93
N LEU A 637 -29.59 -14.79 -21.80
CA LEU A 637 -29.16 -13.78 -20.82
C LEU A 637 -30.40 -13.30 -20.07
N ASN A 638 -30.36 -13.35 -18.75
CA ASN A 638 -31.37 -12.73 -17.92
C ASN A 638 -30.95 -11.31 -17.59
N ILE A 639 -31.84 -10.36 -17.75
CA ILE A 639 -31.69 -8.96 -17.44
C ILE A 639 -32.64 -8.66 -16.29
N GLU A 640 -32.13 -8.42 -15.12
CA GLU A 640 -32.93 -8.08 -13.95
C GLU A 640 -32.87 -6.57 -13.73
N ILE A 641 -34.06 -5.96 -13.67
CA ILE A 641 -34.24 -4.54 -13.51
C ILE A 641 -34.97 -4.28 -12.19
N GLN A 642 -34.41 -3.50 -11.30
CA GLN A 642 -35.02 -3.01 -10.06
C GLN A 642 -34.96 -1.49 -10.05
N ILE A 643 -36.11 -0.84 -10.09
CA ILE A 643 -36.24 0.62 -10.02
C ILE A 643 -37.46 1.01 -9.18
N ALA A 644 -37.47 2.25 -8.74
CA ALA A 644 -38.56 2.76 -7.91
C ALA A 644 -39.95 2.59 -8.59
N ASP A 645 -39.99 2.84 -9.89
CA ASP A 645 -41.19 2.61 -10.74
C ASP A 645 -40.74 2.27 -12.17
N LEU A 646 -41.06 1.07 -12.62
CA LEU A 646 -40.75 0.59 -13.99
C LEU A 646 -41.45 1.43 -15.08
N SER A 647 -42.51 2.21 -14.76
CA SER A 647 -43.12 3.13 -15.70
C SER A 647 -42.20 4.32 -16.10
N GLU A 648 -41.20 4.63 -15.30
CA GLU A 648 -40.19 5.67 -15.59
C GLU A 648 -39.14 5.21 -16.62
N MET A 649 -39.10 3.93 -17.02
CA MET A 649 -38.14 3.44 -17.98
C MET A 649 -38.37 4.05 -19.37
N GLN A 650 -37.33 4.70 -19.90
CA GLN A 650 -37.38 5.32 -21.24
C GLN A 650 -36.82 4.43 -22.32
N ASP A 651 -35.73 3.71 -22.03
CA ASP A 651 -35.03 2.86 -23.00
C ASP A 651 -34.32 1.68 -22.34
N LEU A 652 -34.37 0.53 -23.01
CA LEU A 652 -33.56 -0.65 -22.74
C LEU A 652 -33.10 -1.20 -24.07
N SER A 653 -31.85 -1.12 -24.37
CA SER A 653 -31.29 -1.45 -25.68
C SER A 653 -29.89 -2.01 -25.62
N VAL A 654 -29.55 -2.88 -26.56
CA VAL A 654 -28.21 -3.48 -26.72
C VAL A 654 -27.51 -2.84 -27.92
N TYR A 655 -26.28 -2.43 -27.75
CA TYR A 655 -25.41 -1.82 -28.76
C TYR A 655 -24.10 -2.62 -28.95
N ASP A 656 -23.51 -2.52 -30.13
CA ASP A 656 -22.13 -2.96 -30.33
C ASP A 656 -21.15 -1.89 -29.83
N LEU A 657 -19.85 -2.19 -29.83
CA LEU A 657 -18.80 -1.25 -29.41
C LEU A 657 -18.64 -0.03 -30.34
N LYS A 658 -19.26 -0.05 -31.54
CA LYS A 658 -19.29 1.09 -32.47
C LYS A 658 -20.51 1.99 -32.26
N GLY A 659 -21.39 1.63 -31.31
CA GLY A 659 -22.63 2.35 -31.02
C GLY A 659 -23.80 1.99 -31.92
N SER A 660 -23.68 0.93 -32.75
CA SER A 660 -24.81 0.45 -33.60
C SER A 660 -25.81 -0.26 -32.72
N LEU A 661 -27.10 0.05 -32.90
CA LEU A 661 -28.21 -0.63 -32.19
C LEU A 661 -28.33 -2.09 -32.66
N ILE A 662 -28.23 -3.03 -31.75
CA ILE A 662 -28.31 -4.48 -31.97
C ILE A 662 -29.72 -4.99 -31.67
N TYR A 663 -30.22 -4.62 -30.50
CA TYR A 663 -31.55 -5.07 -30.04
C TYR A 663 -32.17 -4.00 -29.15
N LYS A 664 -33.48 -3.77 -29.33
CA LYS A 664 -34.27 -2.86 -28.50
C LYS A 664 -35.43 -3.63 -27.89
N PHE A 665 -35.51 -3.62 -26.57
CA PHE A 665 -36.59 -4.29 -25.84
C PHE A 665 -37.90 -3.50 -25.92
N ASP A 666 -39.03 -4.19 -26.05
CA ASP A 666 -40.35 -3.57 -26.05
C ASP A 666 -40.69 -3.06 -24.64
N LYS A 667 -40.97 -1.78 -24.52
CA LYS A 667 -41.39 -1.15 -23.26
C LYS A 667 -42.63 -1.81 -22.64
N ASN A 668 -43.51 -2.39 -23.45
CA ASN A 668 -44.71 -3.05 -22.96
C ASN A 668 -44.44 -4.35 -22.22
N GLN A 669 -43.26 -4.97 -22.43
CA GLN A 669 -42.84 -6.18 -21.70
C GLN A 669 -42.37 -5.86 -20.27
N VAL A 670 -42.18 -4.57 -19.88
CA VAL A 670 -41.55 -4.13 -18.63
C VAL A 670 -42.45 -3.28 -17.73
N LYS A 671 -43.72 -3.01 -18.13
CA LYS A 671 -44.54 -1.89 -17.64
C LYS A 671 -45.19 -1.96 -16.26
N SER A 672 -44.91 -2.92 -15.38
CA SER A 672 -45.54 -2.86 -14.04
C SER A 672 -44.70 -3.50 -12.92
N GLY A 673 -44.56 -2.78 -11.79
CA GLY A 673 -43.88 -3.24 -10.56
C GLY A 673 -42.57 -2.50 -10.28
N THR A 674 -41.88 -2.96 -9.25
CA THR A 674 -40.56 -2.41 -8.81
C THR A 674 -39.38 -3.28 -9.23
N SER A 675 -39.63 -4.48 -9.75
CA SER A 675 -38.61 -5.44 -10.18
C SER A 675 -39.12 -6.30 -11.33
N LYS A 676 -38.29 -6.56 -12.34
CA LYS A 676 -38.61 -7.47 -13.44
C LYS A 676 -37.38 -8.13 -14.02
N THR A 677 -37.46 -9.43 -14.29
CA THR A 677 -36.46 -10.19 -15.03
C THR A 677 -36.94 -10.42 -16.47
N ILE A 678 -36.11 -10.10 -17.46
CA ILE A 678 -36.30 -10.31 -18.87
C ILE A 678 -35.27 -11.31 -19.35
N THR A 679 -35.70 -12.41 -19.97
CA THR A 679 -34.76 -13.35 -20.61
C THR A 679 -34.60 -12.98 -22.08
N TRP A 680 -33.38 -12.75 -22.52
CA TRP A 680 -33.01 -12.47 -23.91
C TRP A 680 -32.18 -13.61 -24.49
N ASN A 681 -32.56 -14.08 -25.68
CA ASN A 681 -31.91 -15.22 -26.34
C ASN A 681 -30.65 -14.85 -27.14
N GLY A 682 -30.11 -13.65 -26.97
CA GLY A 682 -28.90 -13.21 -27.67
C GLY A 682 -29.05 -13.10 -29.18
N GLN A 683 -30.21 -12.68 -29.67
CA GLN A 683 -30.47 -12.44 -31.09
C GLN A 683 -30.55 -10.93 -31.36
N THR A 684 -30.19 -10.55 -32.59
CA THR A 684 -30.41 -9.20 -33.10
C THR A 684 -31.89 -8.92 -33.32
N GLN A 685 -32.27 -7.67 -33.61
CA GLN A 685 -33.66 -7.29 -33.92
C GLN A 685 -34.24 -8.08 -35.11
N ASN A 686 -33.37 -8.52 -36.03
CA ASN A 686 -33.77 -9.29 -37.21
C ASN A 686 -33.74 -10.82 -36.98
N GLY A 687 -33.61 -11.28 -35.75
CA GLY A 687 -33.61 -12.70 -35.38
C GLY A 687 -32.32 -13.46 -35.65
N SER A 688 -31.24 -12.79 -36.10
CA SER A 688 -29.94 -13.43 -36.29
C SER A 688 -29.23 -13.58 -34.95
N ALA A 689 -28.54 -14.71 -34.71
CA ALA A 689 -27.73 -14.91 -33.51
C ALA A 689 -26.56 -13.89 -33.46
N LEU A 690 -26.28 -13.38 -32.26
CA LEU A 690 -25.10 -12.53 -32.03
C LEU A 690 -23.81 -13.32 -32.24
N LYS A 691 -22.84 -12.69 -32.85
CA LYS A 691 -21.46 -13.22 -32.94
C LYS A 691 -20.79 -13.12 -31.55
N PRO A 692 -19.85 -14.03 -31.22
CA PRO A 692 -19.04 -13.88 -30.05
C PRO A 692 -18.37 -12.49 -29.99
N GLY A 693 -18.45 -11.82 -28.85
CA GLY A 693 -17.92 -10.46 -28.71
C GLY A 693 -18.51 -9.69 -27.55
N ILE A 694 -18.10 -8.43 -27.44
CA ILE A 694 -18.56 -7.52 -26.36
C ILE A 694 -19.64 -6.60 -26.90
N TYR A 695 -20.71 -6.46 -26.12
CA TYR A 695 -21.87 -5.61 -26.37
C TYR A 695 -22.15 -4.74 -25.14
N LEU A 696 -22.97 -3.70 -25.30
CA LEU A 696 -23.35 -2.79 -24.23
C LEU A 696 -24.87 -2.78 -24.08
N LEU A 697 -25.38 -3.20 -22.91
CA LEU A 697 -26.76 -3.01 -22.54
C LEU A 697 -26.91 -1.61 -21.92
N VAL A 698 -27.74 -0.78 -22.53
CA VAL A 698 -28.02 0.57 -22.05
C VAL A 698 -29.43 0.63 -21.51
N PHE A 699 -29.57 1.01 -20.27
CA PHE A 699 -30.83 1.26 -19.58
C PHE A 699 -30.97 2.74 -19.25
N LYS A 700 -32.11 3.34 -19.57
CA LYS A 700 -32.37 4.76 -19.31
C LYS A 700 -33.74 4.97 -18.65
N THR A 701 -33.75 5.81 -17.63
CA THR A 701 -34.93 6.46 -17.06
C THR A 701 -34.89 7.97 -17.31
N ALA A 702 -35.89 8.70 -16.85
CA ALA A 702 -35.86 10.18 -16.92
C ALA A 702 -34.71 10.80 -16.10
N LYS A 703 -34.21 10.09 -15.08
CA LYS A 703 -33.22 10.58 -14.09
C LYS A 703 -31.87 9.92 -14.20
N THR A 704 -31.80 8.68 -14.68
CA THR A 704 -30.58 7.86 -14.68
C THR A 704 -30.33 7.19 -16.03
N SER A 705 -29.05 6.99 -16.35
CA SER A 705 -28.63 6.14 -17.47
C SER A 705 -27.55 5.20 -16.97
N LYS A 706 -27.75 3.89 -17.16
CA LYS A 706 -26.80 2.83 -16.78
C LYS A 706 -26.40 2.01 -17.99
N THR A 707 -25.13 1.64 -18.05
CA THR A 707 -24.60 0.79 -19.12
C THR A 707 -23.92 -0.43 -18.50
N VAL A 708 -24.32 -1.60 -18.96
CA VAL A 708 -23.78 -2.89 -18.51
C VAL A 708 -23.09 -3.58 -19.68
N LYS A 709 -21.86 -4.04 -19.46
CA LYS A 709 -21.09 -4.80 -20.45
C LYS A 709 -21.64 -6.21 -20.56
N LEU A 710 -21.94 -6.66 -21.79
CA LEU A 710 -22.34 -8.02 -22.12
C LEU A 710 -21.20 -8.72 -22.86
N VAL A 711 -20.93 -9.96 -22.51
CA VAL A 711 -19.94 -10.79 -23.20
C VAL A 711 -20.64 -12.01 -23.80
N LYS A 712 -20.71 -12.08 -25.13
CA LYS A 712 -21.28 -13.22 -25.90
C LYS A 712 -20.15 -14.19 -26.22
N GLN A 713 -20.32 -15.45 -25.85
CA GLN A 713 -19.43 -16.57 -26.21
C GLN A 713 -19.94 -17.30 -27.46
#